data_91af4d1e0d43dcefca8369b0ef04e44c
#
_entry.id   91af4d1e0d43dcefca8369b0ef04e44c
#
_cell.length_a   1.000
_cell.length_b   1.000
_cell.length_c   1.000
_cell.angle_alpha   90.00
_cell.angle_beta   90.00
_cell.angle_gamma   90.00
#
_symmetry.space_group_name_H-M   'P 1'
#
loop_
_entity.id
_entity.type
_entity.pdbx_description
1 polymer ?
#
loop_
_entity_poly.entity_id
_entity_poly.type
_entity_poly.pdbx_seq_one_letter_code
_entity_poly.pdbx_strand_id
1 'polypeptide(L)'
;VCGKTRGKQRHRETWWWNDEVAELVKKKRQLFKAYCKSKRGTDRGKIEQDKIKYGAAKRAAKMGIAKAQDAEQRKFGEKLDEEDSKGTVFRVAKQMVRKNREVVGGGCVKDKNGKMVVEEEEMMEVWRSHYEKLSNEEFPWNKEALPTADAIRGPCEEFSIAEVQAAIKKMKNNKAAGPSGVAADMLKAAGEAGTRWVTDICNRVVKEGKIPEDWCKSWMVNVYKGKGDALECGSYRGIRLLEHALKILERVVEVRVRKIVKIDDLQFGFMPGKGTTDAIFIVRQLQEKFLAKEKDLWMAFVDLEKAFDRVPREVVWWALRKLGVDEWLVSVIQAMYADTSTMVKLNGRVSKGFGVKVGVHQGSVLSPLLFIIVMEALSRNFRGGLPMELLYADDLVLMAESEELLVEKIRKWKAGMEDRGLRVNMGKTKVMRCRIDAGQVQKSGKYPCGVCGKGVGSNSIKCTACNAWIHKRCSGVSGNLAHVSQYRCVKCTGVGNPGKIETQQLLPLGDGQSLECVEKFCYLGDMIGAGGGAEEAARARVRCAWSKFRELAPILTSRGASLKVKGKVYRVCVQRVLVYGSETWPMKVGDMQRLERTERMMVRWMCGVRLKNRISSEELNKRVGIESVAVIVRRGRMGWFGHLERKDKRDWVSACRDFEVAGQKKKGRGRKTWGECVRCDLRSQGLKASWAQDKTRWKGLIGGKTV
;
A
#
# COMPACT_ATOMS: atom_id res chain seq x y z
N VAL A 1 3.12 -18.42 35.85
CA VAL A 1 3.31 -19.85 35.55
C VAL A 1 3.59 -19.99 34.06
N CYS A 2 4.88 -20.01 33.67
CA CYS A 2 5.32 -20.19 32.30
C CYS A 2 5.22 -21.68 31.96
N GLY A 3 4.29 -22.05 31.08
CA GLY A 3 4.21 -23.40 30.54
C GLY A 3 5.49 -23.77 29.79
N LYS A 4 6.04 -24.96 30.05
CA LYS A 4 7.19 -25.52 29.33
C LYS A 4 6.85 -25.58 27.82
N THR A 5 7.65 -24.90 26.99
CA THR A 5 7.59 -25.02 25.55
C THR A 5 8.03 -26.44 25.15
N ARG A 6 7.14 -27.23 24.57
CA ARG A 6 7.49 -28.47 23.89
C ARG A 6 8.48 -28.16 22.76
N GLY A 7 9.51 -28.95 22.61
CA GLY A 7 10.58 -28.76 21.62
C GLY A 7 10.09 -28.60 20.19
N LYS A 8 10.97 -28.14 19.28
CA LYS A 8 10.70 -27.78 17.88
C LYS A 8 9.72 -28.70 17.19
N GLN A 9 8.51 -28.22 16.90
CA GLN A 9 7.65 -28.86 15.90
C GLN A 9 8.29 -28.67 14.52
N ARG A 10 8.69 -29.75 13.90
CA ARG A 10 9.33 -29.76 12.57
C ARG A 10 8.38 -29.38 11.41
N HIS A 11 7.06 -29.40 11.62
CA HIS A 11 6.04 -28.93 10.69
C HIS A 11 4.94 -28.22 11.50
N ARG A 12 4.61 -26.98 11.16
CA ARG A 12 3.39 -26.36 11.67
C ARG A 12 2.19 -27.11 11.09
N GLU A 13 1.38 -27.68 11.99
CA GLU A 13 0.12 -28.28 11.61
C GLU A 13 -0.79 -27.22 10.96
N THR A 14 -1.45 -27.59 9.90
CA THR A 14 -2.45 -26.71 9.25
C THR A 14 -3.59 -26.45 10.24
N TRP A 15 -4.21 -25.28 10.19
CA TRP A 15 -5.20 -24.77 11.15
C TRP A 15 -6.44 -25.69 11.35
N TRP A 16 -6.68 -26.64 10.43
CA TRP A 16 -7.74 -27.64 10.46
C TRP A 16 -7.22 -29.04 10.77
N TRP A 17 -5.92 -29.21 11.01
CA TRP A 17 -5.35 -30.53 11.28
C TRP A 17 -5.69 -31.00 12.69
N ASN A 18 -6.20 -32.22 12.79
CA ASN A 18 -6.51 -32.89 14.04
C ASN A 18 -6.08 -34.37 13.98
N ASP A 19 -6.17 -35.08 15.09
CA ASP A 19 -5.74 -36.47 15.20
C ASP A 19 -6.53 -37.40 14.25
N GLU A 20 -7.82 -37.15 14.07
CA GLU A 20 -8.67 -37.91 13.13
C GLU A 20 -8.15 -37.80 11.70
N VAL A 21 -7.81 -36.61 11.26
CA VAL A 21 -7.23 -36.36 9.93
C VAL A 21 -5.85 -36.97 9.80
N ALA A 22 -5.03 -36.89 10.86
CA ALA A 22 -3.71 -37.52 10.89
C ALA A 22 -3.78 -39.02 10.65
N GLU A 23 -4.71 -39.74 11.31
CA GLU A 23 -4.93 -41.16 11.16
C GLU A 23 -5.42 -41.53 9.74
N LEU A 24 -6.38 -40.78 9.20
CA LEU A 24 -6.88 -41.01 7.84
C LEU A 24 -5.80 -40.81 6.78
N VAL A 25 -4.94 -39.81 6.95
CA VAL A 25 -3.80 -39.55 6.05
C VAL A 25 -2.73 -40.62 6.18
N LYS A 26 -2.45 -41.10 7.40
CA LYS A 26 -1.51 -42.19 7.66
C LYS A 26 -1.99 -43.51 6.99
N LYS A 27 -3.24 -43.85 7.18
CA LYS A 27 -3.87 -45.01 6.52
C LYS A 27 -3.83 -44.93 4.99
N LYS A 28 -4.16 -43.77 4.44
CA LYS A 28 -4.02 -43.51 2.98
C LYS A 28 -2.60 -43.72 2.49
N ARG A 29 -1.58 -43.23 3.22
CA ARG A 29 -0.16 -43.38 2.86
C ARG A 29 0.28 -44.83 2.88
N GLN A 30 -0.14 -45.62 3.90
CA GLN A 30 0.16 -47.04 4.01
C GLN A 30 -0.41 -47.82 2.84
N LEU A 31 -1.70 -47.61 2.51
CA LEU A 31 -2.37 -48.30 1.41
C LEU A 31 -1.84 -47.85 0.03
N PHE A 32 -1.37 -46.59 -0.10
CA PHE A 32 -0.65 -46.16 -1.29
C PHE A 32 0.68 -46.87 -1.50
N LYS A 33 1.45 -47.08 -0.41
CA LYS A 33 2.70 -47.84 -0.46
C LYS A 33 2.44 -49.30 -0.84
N ALA A 34 1.38 -49.93 -0.27
CA ALA A 34 0.97 -51.30 -0.61
C ALA A 34 0.60 -51.40 -2.11
N TYR A 35 -0.22 -50.49 -2.61
CA TYR A 35 -0.60 -50.45 -4.04
C TYR A 35 0.62 -50.21 -4.95
N CYS A 36 1.56 -49.36 -4.58
CA CYS A 36 2.78 -49.18 -5.35
C CYS A 36 3.69 -50.42 -5.36
N LYS A 37 3.67 -51.19 -4.26
CA LYS A 37 4.42 -52.46 -4.16
C LYS A 37 3.78 -53.55 -5.01
N SER A 38 2.44 -53.72 -4.93
CA SER A 38 1.73 -54.68 -5.77
C SER A 38 1.80 -54.38 -7.27
N LYS A 39 1.82 -53.13 -7.66
CA LYS A 39 1.99 -52.67 -9.06
C LYS A 39 3.32 -53.09 -9.70
N ARG A 40 4.34 -53.40 -8.90
CA ARG A 40 5.64 -53.94 -9.37
C ARG A 40 5.62 -55.46 -9.55
N GLY A 41 4.56 -56.15 -9.09
CA GLY A 41 4.36 -57.57 -9.24
C GLY A 41 3.48 -57.90 -10.45
N THR A 42 3.32 -59.22 -10.74
CA THR A 42 2.57 -59.75 -11.88
C THR A 42 1.11 -60.15 -11.56
N ASP A 43 0.75 -60.19 -10.26
CA ASP A 43 -0.58 -60.57 -9.79
C ASP A 43 -1.61 -59.44 -10.00
N ARG A 44 -2.37 -59.54 -11.10
CA ARG A 44 -3.41 -58.56 -11.47
C ARG A 44 -4.55 -58.46 -10.44
N GLY A 45 -4.93 -59.57 -9.77
CA GLY A 45 -6.01 -59.59 -8.77
C GLY A 45 -5.63 -58.75 -7.54
N LYS A 46 -4.41 -58.94 -7.05
CA LYS A 46 -3.87 -58.18 -5.92
C LYS A 46 -3.68 -56.71 -6.24
N ILE A 47 -3.24 -56.37 -7.46
CA ILE A 47 -3.12 -54.98 -7.90
C ILE A 47 -4.47 -54.26 -7.86
N GLU A 48 -5.53 -54.87 -8.37
CA GLU A 48 -6.85 -54.27 -8.40
C GLU A 48 -7.48 -54.14 -6.98
N GLN A 49 -7.30 -55.16 -6.12
CA GLN A 49 -7.72 -55.07 -4.71
C GLN A 49 -7.03 -53.93 -3.95
N ASP A 50 -5.70 -53.78 -4.07
CA ASP A 50 -4.95 -52.73 -3.41
C ASP A 50 -5.31 -51.33 -3.97
N LYS A 51 -5.63 -51.25 -5.27
CA LYS A 51 -6.12 -50.01 -5.91
C LYS A 51 -7.50 -49.59 -5.35
N ILE A 52 -8.41 -50.57 -5.15
CA ILE A 52 -9.74 -50.32 -4.56
C ILE A 52 -9.59 -49.84 -3.11
N LYS A 53 -8.76 -50.53 -2.30
CA LYS A 53 -8.49 -50.17 -0.90
C LYS A 53 -7.87 -48.76 -0.79
N TYR A 54 -6.91 -48.46 -1.63
CA TYR A 54 -6.31 -47.11 -1.71
C TYR A 54 -7.34 -46.06 -2.14
N GLY A 55 -8.17 -46.35 -3.14
CA GLY A 55 -9.24 -45.48 -3.62
C GLY A 55 -10.26 -45.13 -2.54
N ALA A 56 -10.65 -46.12 -1.72
CA ALA A 56 -11.53 -45.94 -0.56
C ALA A 56 -10.87 -45.05 0.52
N ALA A 57 -9.61 -45.33 0.89
CA ALA A 57 -8.88 -44.54 1.87
C ALA A 57 -8.62 -43.11 1.39
N LYS A 58 -8.37 -42.90 0.08
CA LYS A 58 -8.25 -41.59 -0.53
C LYS A 58 -9.54 -40.76 -0.42
N ARG A 59 -10.71 -41.41 -0.63
CA ARG A 59 -12.03 -40.77 -0.44
C ARG A 59 -12.28 -40.43 1.00
N ALA A 60 -12.03 -41.35 1.94
CA ALA A 60 -12.20 -41.16 3.37
C ALA A 60 -11.32 -40.00 3.89
N ALA A 61 -10.04 -39.96 3.51
CA ALA A 61 -9.15 -38.82 3.88
C ALA A 61 -9.64 -37.50 3.30
N LYS A 62 -10.14 -37.47 2.07
CA LYS A 62 -10.70 -36.24 1.47
C LYS A 62 -11.94 -35.75 2.23
N MET A 63 -12.81 -36.65 2.64
CA MET A 63 -14.01 -36.33 3.42
C MET A 63 -13.65 -35.88 4.85
N GLY A 64 -12.73 -36.56 5.54
CA GLY A 64 -12.26 -36.16 6.86
C GLY A 64 -11.61 -34.78 6.87
N ILE A 65 -10.78 -34.46 5.88
CA ILE A 65 -10.20 -33.13 5.70
C ILE A 65 -11.31 -32.08 5.50
N ALA A 66 -12.28 -32.33 4.63
CA ALA A 66 -13.37 -31.39 4.40
C ALA A 66 -14.18 -31.12 5.69
N LYS A 67 -14.50 -32.21 6.45
CA LYS A 67 -15.21 -32.12 7.73
C LYS A 67 -14.43 -31.31 8.78
N ALA A 68 -13.13 -31.54 8.90
CA ALA A 68 -12.27 -30.80 9.82
C ALA A 68 -12.16 -29.31 9.43
N GLN A 69 -12.04 -29.01 8.14
CA GLN A 69 -12.05 -27.63 7.63
C GLN A 69 -13.37 -26.91 7.94
N ASP A 70 -14.51 -27.57 7.71
CA ASP A 70 -15.82 -26.99 8.00
C ASP A 70 -16.03 -26.76 9.51
N ALA A 71 -15.59 -27.69 10.36
CA ALA A 71 -15.69 -27.54 11.81
C ALA A 71 -14.88 -26.35 12.34
N GLU A 72 -13.64 -26.21 11.90
CA GLU A 72 -12.80 -25.05 12.29
C GLU A 72 -13.31 -23.74 11.70
N GLN A 73 -13.90 -23.75 10.50
CA GLN A 73 -14.54 -22.57 9.93
C GLN A 73 -15.78 -22.13 10.71
N ARG A 74 -16.58 -23.06 11.26
CA ARG A 74 -17.70 -22.74 12.15
C ARG A 74 -17.25 -22.07 13.42
N LYS A 75 -16.26 -22.63 14.13
CA LYS A 75 -15.66 -22.02 15.33
C LYS A 75 -15.13 -20.60 15.06
N PHE A 76 -14.57 -20.40 13.87
CA PHE A 76 -14.13 -19.05 13.43
C PHE A 76 -15.31 -18.11 13.19
N GLY A 77 -16.40 -18.62 12.61
CA GLY A 77 -17.64 -17.87 12.42
C GLY A 77 -18.23 -17.38 13.75
N GLU A 78 -18.32 -18.27 14.72
CA GLU A 78 -18.82 -17.99 16.07
C GLU A 78 -18.01 -16.89 16.74
N LYS A 79 -16.68 -16.96 16.75
CA LYS A 79 -15.81 -15.90 17.26
C LYS A 79 -15.97 -14.54 16.58
N LEU A 80 -16.36 -14.51 15.30
CA LEU A 80 -16.61 -13.28 14.57
C LEU A 80 -18.02 -12.71 14.80
N ASP A 81 -18.98 -13.56 15.17
CA ASP A 81 -20.33 -13.14 15.54
C ASP A 81 -20.36 -12.50 16.95
N GLU A 82 -19.55 -13.01 17.88
CA GLU A 82 -19.42 -12.50 19.25
C GLU A 82 -18.73 -11.13 19.35
N GLU A 83 -17.88 -10.75 18.40
CA GLU A 83 -17.12 -9.50 18.46
C GLU A 83 -17.56 -8.46 17.41
N ASP A 84 -17.97 -7.28 17.90
CA ASP A 84 -18.40 -6.15 17.04
C ASP A 84 -17.26 -5.24 16.56
N SER A 85 -16.02 -5.43 17.02
CA SER A 85 -14.92 -4.54 16.67
C SER A 85 -14.36 -4.80 15.27
N LYS A 86 -14.31 -3.73 14.45
CA LYS A 86 -13.71 -3.77 13.09
C LYS A 86 -12.27 -4.29 13.08
N GLY A 87 -11.53 -4.03 14.17
CA GLY A 87 -10.14 -4.45 14.34
C GLY A 87 -9.99 -5.96 14.46
N THR A 88 -10.88 -6.62 15.17
CA THR A 88 -10.87 -8.08 15.35
C THR A 88 -11.22 -8.81 14.07
N VAL A 89 -12.25 -8.37 13.35
CA VAL A 89 -12.61 -8.94 12.03
C VAL A 89 -11.41 -8.91 11.08
N PHE A 90 -10.70 -7.77 11.01
CA PHE A 90 -9.51 -7.64 10.17
C PHE A 90 -8.36 -8.54 10.65
N ARG A 91 -8.12 -8.62 11.96
CA ARG A 91 -7.08 -9.48 12.57
C ARG A 91 -7.32 -10.95 12.27
N VAL A 92 -8.55 -11.42 12.47
CA VAL A 92 -8.96 -12.81 12.20
C VAL A 92 -8.84 -13.15 10.73
N ALA A 93 -9.37 -12.31 9.83
CA ALA A 93 -9.24 -12.49 8.39
C ALA A 93 -7.77 -12.53 7.95
N LYS A 94 -6.92 -11.65 8.50
CA LYS A 94 -5.47 -11.63 8.24
C LYS A 94 -4.76 -12.88 8.76
N GLN A 95 -5.16 -13.40 9.91
CA GLN A 95 -4.62 -14.62 10.48
C GLN A 95 -4.92 -15.85 9.60
N MET A 96 -6.15 -15.97 9.07
CA MET A 96 -6.51 -17.04 8.14
C MET A 96 -5.73 -16.96 6.82
N VAL A 97 -5.56 -15.75 6.29
CA VAL A 97 -4.76 -15.53 5.09
C VAL A 97 -3.30 -15.89 5.32
N ARG A 98 -2.72 -15.52 6.48
CA ARG A 98 -1.35 -15.90 6.83
C ARG A 98 -1.17 -17.40 6.94
N LYS A 99 -2.10 -18.12 7.56
CA LYS A 99 -2.07 -19.59 7.65
C LYS A 99 -2.11 -20.27 6.30
N ASN A 100 -2.82 -19.69 5.32
CA ASN A 100 -2.84 -20.18 3.94
C ASN A 100 -1.62 -19.77 3.09
N ARG A 101 -0.85 -18.75 3.54
CA ARG A 101 0.35 -18.25 2.83
C ARG A 101 1.68 -18.80 3.37
N GLU A 102 1.66 -19.74 4.29
CA GLU A 102 2.88 -20.28 4.93
C GLU A 102 3.86 -21.00 3.98
N VAL A 103 3.58 -20.99 2.67
CA VAL A 103 4.46 -21.59 1.64
C VAL A 103 5.30 -20.55 0.88
N VAL A 104 5.14 -19.25 1.13
CA VAL A 104 5.89 -18.22 0.39
C VAL A 104 6.94 -17.58 1.29
N GLY A 105 8.20 -17.97 1.13
CA GLY A 105 9.34 -17.17 1.52
C GLY A 105 10.03 -17.52 2.85
N GLY A 106 9.76 -18.69 3.47
CA GLY A 106 10.46 -19.08 4.71
C GLY A 106 11.59 -20.11 4.54
N GLY A 107 11.75 -20.68 3.36
CA GLY A 107 12.63 -21.83 3.15
C GLY A 107 13.86 -21.60 2.27
N CYS A 108 13.97 -20.45 1.58
CA CYS A 108 15.14 -20.16 0.76
C CYS A 108 15.23 -18.66 0.42
N VAL A 109 16.43 -18.21 0.08
CA VAL A 109 16.74 -16.85 -0.36
C VAL A 109 17.85 -16.89 -1.39
N LYS A 110 17.91 -15.95 -2.32
CA LYS A 110 19.03 -15.79 -3.25
C LYS A 110 20.13 -14.96 -2.58
N ASP A 111 21.35 -15.43 -2.68
CA ASP A 111 22.52 -14.65 -2.31
C ASP A 111 22.80 -13.52 -3.33
N LYS A 112 23.88 -12.75 -3.12
CA LYS A 112 24.32 -11.68 -4.02
C LYS A 112 24.70 -12.14 -5.42
N ASN A 113 24.97 -13.43 -5.60
CA ASN A 113 25.35 -14.05 -6.89
C ASN A 113 24.14 -14.72 -7.57
N GLY A 114 22.93 -14.63 -6.98
CA GLY A 114 21.71 -15.27 -7.48
C GLY A 114 21.58 -16.75 -7.14
N LYS A 115 22.54 -17.34 -6.38
CA LYS A 115 22.49 -18.74 -5.94
C LYS A 115 21.42 -18.90 -4.87
N MET A 116 20.64 -19.96 -4.96
CA MET A 116 19.63 -20.35 -3.96
C MET A 116 20.29 -20.87 -2.69
N VAL A 117 19.98 -20.26 -1.58
CA VAL A 117 20.42 -20.66 -0.23
C VAL A 117 19.22 -21.20 0.52
N VAL A 118 19.36 -22.40 1.08
CA VAL A 118 18.28 -23.14 1.77
C VAL A 118 18.62 -23.37 3.26
N GLU A 119 19.90 -23.46 3.61
CA GLU A 119 20.35 -23.67 4.97
C GLU A 119 20.04 -22.46 5.86
N GLU A 120 19.46 -22.69 7.04
CA GLU A 120 18.99 -21.61 7.93
C GLU A 120 20.14 -20.65 8.34
N GLU A 121 21.32 -21.16 8.57
CA GLU A 121 22.48 -20.37 8.99
C GLU A 121 23.01 -19.50 7.85
N GLU A 122 23.13 -20.07 6.66
CA GLU A 122 23.52 -19.34 5.46
C GLU A 122 22.47 -18.29 5.07
N MET A 123 21.17 -18.64 5.13
CA MET A 123 20.09 -17.67 4.92
C MET A 123 20.17 -16.51 5.89
N MET A 124 20.44 -16.79 7.17
CA MET A 124 20.59 -15.75 8.20
C MET A 124 21.73 -14.80 7.85
N GLU A 125 22.88 -15.35 7.38
CA GLU A 125 24.03 -14.54 6.99
C GLU A 125 23.75 -13.71 5.72
N VAL A 126 23.02 -14.23 4.74
CA VAL A 126 22.57 -13.47 3.56
C VAL A 126 21.73 -12.27 4.00
N TRP A 127 20.75 -12.48 4.91
CA TRP A 127 19.92 -11.40 5.42
C TRP A 127 20.72 -10.41 6.27
N ARG A 128 21.63 -10.89 7.12
CA ARG A 128 22.49 -10.04 7.94
C ARG A 128 23.33 -9.12 7.06
N SER A 129 24.07 -9.70 6.10
CA SER A 129 24.93 -8.95 5.17
C SER A 129 24.14 -7.94 4.34
N HIS A 130 22.91 -8.31 3.90
CA HIS A 130 22.04 -7.39 3.15
C HIS A 130 21.68 -6.14 3.97
N TYR A 131 21.25 -6.32 5.24
CA TYR A 131 20.87 -5.19 6.09
C TYR A 131 22.06 -4.43 6.65
N GLU A 132 23.16 -5.09 6.93
CA GLU A 132 24.40 -4.45 7.35
C GLU A 132 24.89 -3.49 6.26
N LYS A 133 24.95 -3.95 5.00
CA LYS A 133 25.29 -3.10 3.85
C LYS A 133 24.32 -1.93 3.73
N LEU A 134 23.00 -2.18 3.81
CA LEU A 134 21.99 -1.14 3.71
C LEU A 134 22.11 -0.08 4.80
N SER A 135 22.49 -0.46 6.01
CA SER A 135 22.52 0.41 7.20
C SER A 135 23.86 1.10 7.45
N ASN A 136 24.89 0.85 6.61
CA ASN A 136 26.23 1.37 6.80
C ASN A 136 26.85 2.05 5.56
N GLU A 137 26.17 2.01 4.42
CA GLU A 137 26.62 2.70 3.21
C GLU A 137 25.77 3.93 2.93
N GLU A 138 26.43 5.09 2.83
CA GLU A 138 25.82 6.33 2.34
C GLU A 138 25.91 6.40 0.81
N PHE A 139 25.03 7.16 0.18
CA PHE A 139 25.27 7.62 -1.18
C PHE A 139 26.38 8.67 -1.15
N PRO A 140 27.20 8.77 -2.23
CA PRO A 140 28.19 9.83 -2.32
C PRO A 140 27.54 11.20 -2.26
N TRP A 141 28.05 12.08 -1.41
CA TRP A 141 27.62 13.49 -1.29
C TRP A 141 28.76 14.34 -0.76
N ASN A 142 28.73 15.65 -1.02
CA ASN A 142 29.76 16.56 -0.59
C ASN A 142 29.50 17.02 0.86
N LYS A 143 30.20 16.42 1.82
CA LYS A 143 30.06 16.75 3.24
C LYS A 143 30.54 18.16 3.57
N GLU A 144 31.55 18.65 2.88
CA GLU A 144 32.16 19.98 3.07
C GLU A 144 31.20 21.10 2.62
N ALA A 145 30.33 20.79 1.64
CA ALA A 145 29.31 21.74 1.18
C ALA A 145 28.08 21.84 2.09
N LEU A 146 28.03 21.08 3.21
CA LEU A 146 26.93 21.23 4.17
C LEU A 146 27.10 22.57 4.91
N PRO A 147 26.14 23.52 4.78
CA PRO A 147 26.24 24.80 5.45
C PRO A 147 26.27 24.62 6.97
N THR A 148 26.98 25.47 7.66
CA THR A 148 26.93 25.52 9.13
C THR A 148 25.50 25.85 9.59
N ALA A 149 25.08 25.24 10.68
CA ALA A 149 23.85 25.59 11.35
C ALA A 149 24.15 25.76 12.85
N ASP A 150 23.88 26.98 13.34
CA ASP A 150 24.21 27.35 14.72
C ASP A 150 23.41 26.53 15.73
N ALA A 151 24.11 26.13 16.78
CA ALA A 151 23.49 25.44 17.89
C ALA A 151 22.74 26.41 18.79
N ILE A 152 21.44 26.29 18.92
CA ILE A 152 20.63 27.13 19.81
C ILE A 152 20.73 26.57 21.22
N ARG A 153 21.32 27.30 22.14
CA ARG A 153 21.39 26.97 23.57
C ARG A 153 20.08 27.36 24.25
N GLY A 154 19.08 26.48 24.21
CA GLY A 154 17.86 26.62 24.98
C GLY A 154 17.99 26.08 26.41
N PRO A 155 17.03 26.39 27.31
CA PRO A 155 16.99 25.80 28.64
C PRO A 155 16.75 24.28 28.54
N CYS A 156 17.58 23.50 29.24
CA CYS A 156 17.40 22.07 29.33
C CYS A 156 16.26 21.74 30.32
N GLU A 157 15.06 21.50 29.81
CA GLU A 157 13.88 21.20 30.62
C GLU A 157 13.73 19.70 30.84
N GLU A 158 13.57 19.30 32.09
CA GLU A 158 13.24 17.92 32.44
C GLU A 158 11.90 17.49 31.83
N PHE A 159 11.77 16.19 31.52
CA PHE A 159 10.50 15.60 31.10
C PHE A 159 9.59 15.44 32.33
N SER A 160 8.36 15.92 32.21
CA SER A 160 7.34 15.78 33.24
C SER A 160 6.70 14.39 33.23
N ILE A 161 6.25 13.95 34.41
CA ILE A 161 5.46 12.69 34.57
C ILE A 161 4.23 12.70 33.63
N ALA A 162 3.60 13.87 33.46
CA ALA A 162 2.42 14.02 32.60
C ALA A 162 2.73 13.74 31.12
N GLU A 163 3.86 14.21 30.59
CA GLU A 163 4.30 13.95 29.22
C GLU A 163 4.57 12.45 29.01
N VAL A 164 5.28 11.82 29.94
CA VAL A 164 5.60 10.38 29.87
C VAL A 164 4.32 9.54 30.00
N GLN A 165 3.41 9.89 30.90
CA GLN A 165 2.12 9.21 31.03
C GLN A 165 1.27 9.33 29.73
N ALA A 166 1.25 10.50 29.12
CA ALA A 166 0.57 10.70 27.83
C ALA A 166 1.20 9.87 26.72
N ALA A 167 2.53 9.74 26.71
CA ALA A 167 3.26 8.89 25.77
C ALA A 167 2.92 7.40 25.97
N ILE A 168 2.90 6.91 27.20
CA ILE A 168 2.50 5.53 27.55
C ILE A 168 1.06 5.24 27.12
N LYS A 169 0.12 6.14 27.41
CA LYS A 169 -1.30 6.00 27.00
C LYS A 169 -1.47 5.86 25.49
N LYS A 170 -0.67 6.56 24.69
CA LYS A 170 -0.69 6.51 23.22
C LYS A 170 -0.07 5.23 22.65
N MET A 171 0.66 4.43 23.41
CA MET A 171 1.22 3.15 22.96
C MET A 171 0.08 2.17 22.62
N LYS A 172 0.22 1.44 21.52
CA LYS A 172 -0.79 0.45 21.11
C LYS A 172 -0.53 -0.89 21.79
N ASN A 173 -1.58 -1.49 22.34
CA ASN A 173 -1.53 -2.82 22.95
C ASN A 173 -1.29 -3.92 21.88
N ASN A 174 -0.83 -5.09 22.36
CA ASN A 174 -0.58 -6.26 21.50
C ASN A 174 0.42 -6.00 20.36
N LYS A 175 1.44 -5.18 20.58
CA LYS A 175 2.55 -4.97 19.65
C LYS A 175 3.76 -5.81 20.07
N ALA A 176 4.50 -6.29 19.05
CA ALA A 176 5.73 -7.03 19.29
C ALA A 176 6.73 -6.16 20.07
N ALA A 177 7.27 -6.72 21.14
CA ALA A 177 8.31 -6.09 21.95
C ALA A 177 9.68 -6.12 21.24
N GLY A 178 10.60 -5.31 21.71
CA GLY A 178 12.02 -5.33 21.36
C GLY A 178 12.76 -6.54 21.98
N PRO A 179 14.11 -6.52 21.97
CA PRO A 179 14.96 -7.60 22.49
C PRO A 179 14.71 -7.94 23.96
N SER A 180 14.43 -6.98 24.83
CA SER A 180 14.14 -7.21 26.26
C SER A 180 12.84 -7.99 26.50
N GLY A 181 11.93 -8.02 25.53
CA GLY A 181 10.61 -8.61 25.70
C GLY A 181 9.60 -7.70 26.42
N VAL A 182 10.00 -6.53 26.90
CA VAL A 182 9.10 -5.58 27.58
C VAL A 182 8.08 -5.00 26.60
N ALA A 183 6.81 -5.35 26.78
CA ALA A 183 5.71 -4.90 25.95
C ALA A 183 5.05 -3.62 26.49
N ALA A 184 4.37 -2.87 25.60
CA ALA A 184 3.61 -1.68 26.00
C ALA A 184 2.51 -1.99 27.03
N ASP A 185 1.96 -3.21 26.97
CA ASP A 185 0.93 -3.67 27.90
C ASP A 185 1.49 -3.77 29.31
N MET A 186 2.75 -4.22 29.49
CA MET A 186 3.47 -4.29 30.78
C MET A 186 3.72 -2.89 31.33
N LEU A 187 4.22 -1.96 30.49
CA LEU A 187 4.49 -0.58 30.89
C LEU A 187 3.21 0.16 31.31
N LYS A 188 2.08 -0.14 30.69
CA LYS A 188 0.77 0.38 31.09
C LYS A 188 0.26 -0.21 32.40
N ALA A 189 0.50 -1.51 32.62
CA ALA A 189 0.09 -2.23 33.83
C ALA A 189 0.91 -1.81 35.06
N ALA A 190 2.13 -1.27 34.88
CA ALA A 190 2.97 -0.78 35.94
C ALA A 190 2.44 0.49 36.65
N GLY A 191 1.39 1.11 36.10
CA GLY A 191 0.68 2.22 36.71
C GLY A 191 1.54 3.48 36.92
N GLU A 192 1.28 4.16 38.03
CA GLU A 192 1.94 5.44 38.35
C GLU A 192 3.41 5.22 38.74
N ALA A 193 3.72 4.20 39.54
CA ALA A 193 5.08 3.88 39.96
C ALA A 193 5.97 3.59 38.73
N GLY A 194 5.49 2.78 37.78
CA GLY A 194 6.19 2.53 36.54
C GLY A 194 6.35 3.78 35.68
N THR A 195 5.37 4.68 35.67
CA THR A 195 5.47 5.95 34.95
C THR A 195 6.56 6.85 35.54
N ARG A 196 6.64 6.96 36.88
CA ARG A 196 7.71 7.72 37.57
C ARG A 196 9.08 7.14 37.23
N TRP A 197 9.26 5.83 37.38
CA TRP A 197 10.52 5.16 37.05
C TRP A 197 10.97 5.41 35.59
N VAL A 198 10.06 5.28 34.62
CA VAL A 198 10.38 5.60 33.20
C VAL A 198 10.74 7.07 33.04
N THR A 199 10.09 7.99 33.78
CA THR A 199 10.39 9.43 33.74
C THR A 199 11.80 9.70 34.25
N ASP A 200 12.18 9.07 35.37
CA ASP A 200 13.52 9.21 35.95
C ASP A 200 14.60 8.71 35.00
N ILE A 201 14.37 7.59 34.31
CA ILE A 201 15.30 7.09 33.29
C ILE A 201 15.40 8.08 32.12
N CYS A 202 14.27 8.60 31.62
CA CYS A 202 14.27 9.57 30.54
C CYS A 202 15.04 10.84 30.91
N ASN A 203 14.87 11.36 32.14
CA ASN A 203 15.60 12.54 32.63
C ASN A 203 17.07 12.25 32.86
N ARG A 204 17.43 11.03 33.29
CA ARG A 204 18.81 10.61 33.36
C ARG A 204 19.48 10.59 32.00
N VAL A 205 18.78 10.11 30.94
CA VAL A 205 19.28 10.18 29.57
C VAL A 205 19.58 11.62 29.14
N VAL A 206 18.76 12.58 29.53
CA VAL A 206 19.00 14.00 29.25
C VAL A 206 20.26 14.50 29.96
N LYS A 207 20.44 14.15 31.24
CA LYS A 207 21.59 14.59 32.06
C LYS A 207 22.90 13.95 31.62
N GLU A 208 22.89 12.64 31.35
CA GLU A 208 24.11 11.87 31.05
C GLU A 208 24.46 11.85 29.55
N GLY A 209 23.53 12.26 28.68
CA GLY A 209 23.72 12.21 27.21
C GLY A 209 23.85 10.78 26.66
N LYS A 210 23.44 9.75 27.43
CA LYS A 210 23.60 8.33 27.07
C LYS A 210 22.29 7.57 27.19
N ILE A 211 22.03 6.73 26.20
CA ILE A 211 20.89 5.79 26.21
C ILE A 211 21.30 4.50 26.92
N PRO A 212 20.43 3.87 27.74
CA PRO A 212 20.69 2.56 28.30
C PRO A 212 21.07 1.54 27.21
N GLU A 213 22.11 0.74 27.46
CA GLU A 213 22.68 -0.19 26.45
C GLU A 213 21.62 -1.12 25.83
N ASP A 214 20.67 -1.62 26.64
CA ASP A 214 19.62 -2.49 26.14
C ASP A 214 18.66 -1.78 25.19
N TRP A 215 18.51 -0.44 25.31
CA TRP A 215 17.67 0.35 24.39
C TRP A 215 18.35 0.59 23.04
N CYS A 216 19.67 0.45 22.95
CA CYS A 216 20.43 0.54 21.71
C CYS A 216 20.29 -0.70 20.81
N LYS A 217 19.77 -1.81 21.37
CA LYS A 217 19.60 -3.09 20.66
C LYS A 217 18.23 -3.17 19.97
N SER A 218 18.18 -3.77 18.80
CA SER A 218 16.93 -3.96 18.07
C SER A 218 16.89 -5.26 17.28
N TRP A 219 15.68 -5.75 16.97
CA TRP A 219 15.48 -6.83 16.01
C TRP A 219 15.02 -6.32 14.65
N MET A 220 15.63 -6.82 13.58
CA MET A 220 15.19 -6.60 12.21
C MET A 220 14.28 -7.74 11.77
N VAL A 221 13.05 -7.40 11.33
CA VAL A 221 12.06 -8.37 10.83
C VAL A 221 11.74 -8.06 9.37
N ASN A 222 11.77 -9.11 8.53
CA ASN A 222 11.53 -9.03 7.10
C ASN A 222 10.03 -8.97 6.80
N VAL A 223 9.58 -7.91 6.12
CA VAL A 223 8.20 -7.77 5.66
C VAL A 223 8.18 -7.69 4.14
N TYR A 224 7.65 -8.73 3.48
CA TYR A 224 7.55 -8.76 2.02
C TYR A 224 6.69 -7.62 1.47
N LYS A 225 7.18 -6.92 0.44
CA LYS A 225 6.49 -5.77 -0.18
C LYS A 225 5.25 -6.15 -1.00
N GLY A 226 5.02 -7.46 -1.22
CA GLY A 226 3.92 -7.95 -2.05
C GLY A 226 4.15 -7.83 -3.56
N LYS A 227 5.36 -7.46 -3.98
CA LYS A 227 5.80 -7.34 -5.38
C LYS A 227 7.30 -7.65 -5.48
N GLY A 228 7.74 -8.04 -6.67
CA GLY A 228 9.11 -8.50 -6.91
C GLY A 228 9.27 -10.00 -6.57
N ASP A 229 10.46 -10.53 -6.81
CA ASP A 229 10.79 -11.93 -6.49
C ASP A 229 10.88 -12.09 -4.96
N ALA A 230 10.10 -13.02 -4.41
CA ALA A 230 10.09 -13.31 -2.97
C ALA A 230 11.39 -13.95 -2.47
N LEU A 231 12.25 -14.41 -3.38
CA LEU A 231 13.56 -14.97 -3.07
C LEU A 231 14.65 -13.90 -2.93
N GLU A 232 14.38 -12.66 -3.34
CA GLU A 232 15.32 -11.55 -3.28
C GLU A 232 15.12 -10.72 -2.02
N CYS A 233 16.20 -10.45 -1.28
CA CYS A 233 16.19 -9.58 -0.09
C CYS A 233 15.64 -8.18 -0.39
N GLY A 234 15.93 -7.63 -1.57
CA GLY A 234 15.45 -6.33 -2.04
C GLY A 234 13.93 -6.20 -2.15
N SER A 235 13.20 -7.33 -2.24
CA SER A 235 11.74 -7.38 -2.26
C SER A 235 11.09 -7.25 -0.88
N TYR A 236 11.88 -7.09 0.18
CA TYR A 236 11.40 -6.95 1.56
C TYR A 236 11.71 -5.55 2.12
N ARG A 237 10.95 -5.18 3.15
CA ARG A 237 11.23 -4.05 4.04
C ARG A 237 11.74 -4.60 5.36
N GLY A 238 12.87 -4.09 5.84
CA GLY A 238 13.35 -4.36 7.19
C GLY A 238 12.63 -3.45 8.18
N ILE A 239 11.86 -4.03 9.10
CA ILE A 239 11.21 -3.27 10.17
C ILE A 239 11.96 -3.55 11.45
N ARG A 240 12.44 -2.48 12.11
CA ARG A 240 13.14 -2.59 13.41
C ARG A 240 12.13 -2.65 14.55
N LEU A 241 12.27 -3.67 15.36
CA LEU A 241 11.55 -3.80 16.62
C LEU A 241 12.44 -3.21 17.72
N LEU A 242 12.26 -1.93 17.98
CA LEU A 242 12.91 -1.17 19.04
C LEU A 242 12.26 -1.44 20.40
N GLU A 243 13.01 -1.18 21.48
CA GLU A 243 12.49 -1.25 22.83
C GLU A 243 11.29 -0.30 23.03
N HIS A 244 10.29 -0.77 23.76
CA HIS A 244 9.08 0.04 23.99
C HIS A 244 9.35 1.21 24.93
N ALA A 245 10.29 1.06 25.88
CA ALA A 245 10.72 2.16 26.73
C ALA A 245 11.39 3.28 25.90
N LEU A 246 12.29 2.92 24.97
CA LEU A 246 12.86 3.92 24.01
C LEU A 246 11.77 4.63 23.22
N LYS A 247 10.73 3.93 22.75
CA LYS A 247 9.61 4.54 22.02
C LYS A 247 8.82 5.55 22.86
N ILE A 248 8.82 5.42 24.19
CA ILE A 248 8.21 6.41 25.08
C ILE A 248 9.04 7.68 25.04
N LEU A 249 10.36 7.58 25.23
CA LEU A 249 11.29 8.72 25.12
C LEU A 249 11.19 9.38 23.74
N GLU A 250 11.25 8.61 22.64
CA GLU A 250 11.04 9.10 21.28
C GLU A 250 9.74 9.91 21.13
N ARG A 251 8.66 9.46 21.78
CA ARG A 251 7.37 10.13 21.68
C ARG A 251 7.32 11.45 22.46
N VAL A 252 7.97 11.52 23.60
CA VAL A 252 8.06 12.77 24.37
C VAL A 252 8.90 13.79 23.59
N VAL A 253 10.05 13.36 23.07
CA VAL A 253 10.92 14.18 22.22
C VAL A 253 10.19 14.63 20.94
N GLU A 254 9.46 13.71 20.27
CA GLU A 254 8.66 14.04 19.08
C GLU A 254 7.67 15.17 19.34
N VAL A 255 6.98 15.13 20.48
CA VAL A 255 6.00 16.17 20.85
C VAL A 255 6.69 17.53 21.08
N ARG A 256 7.85 17.55 21.74
CA ARG A 256 8.61 18.80 21.99
C ARG A 256 9.18 19.37 20.68
N VAL A 257 9.82 18.54 19.86
CA VAL A 257 10.36 18.97 18.56
C VAL A 257 9.25 19.52 17.65
N ARG A 258 8.06 18.89 17.63
CA ARG A 258 6.92 19.41 16.84
C ARG A 258 6.41 20.78 17.29
N LYS A 259 6.62 21.18 18.54
CA LYS A 259 6.25 22.53 19.00
C LYS A 259 7.21 23.61 18.48
N ILE A 260 8.46 23.24 18.25
CA ILE A 260 9.53 24.13 17.79
C ILE A 260 9.51 24.28 16.26
N VAL A 261 9.50 23.14 15.55
CA VAL A 261 9.68 23.14 14.09
C VAL A 261 8.41 23.56 13.35
N LYS A 262 8.57 24.45 12.38
CA LYS A 262 7.51 24.80 11.42
C LYS A 262 7.78 24.09 10.11
N ILE A 263 6.91 23.15 9.76
CA ILE A 263 6.91 22.44 8.47
C ILE A 263 5.92 23.13 7.55
N ASP A 264 6.32 23.36 6.32
CA ASP A 264 5.50 24.01 5.30
C ASP A 264 4.26 23.18 4.93
N ASP A 265 3.23 23.87 4.48
CA ASP A 265 1.97 23.25 4.06
C ASP A 265 2.09 22.33 2.84
N LEU A 266 3.18 22.46 2.09
CA LEU A 266 3.60 21.58 1.00
C LEU A 266 3.73 20.10 1.45
N GLN A 267 4.09 19.87 2.72
CA GLN A 267 4.25 18.53 3.28
C GLN A 267 2.91 17.98 3.81
N PHE A 268 2.47 16.84 3.26
CA PHE A 268 1.28 16.13 3.69
C PHE A 268 1.59 14.87 4.48
N GLY A 269 2.72 14.22 4.20
CA GLY A 269 3.14 12.99 4.90
C GLY A 269 3.50 13.25 6.36
N PHE A 270 3.01 12.39 7.26
CA PHE A 270 3.28 12.44 8.70
C PHE A 270 2.88 13.75 9.41
N MET A 271 2.05 14.57 8.78
CA MET A 271 1.53 15.80 9.35
C MET A 271 0.16 15.56 10.02
N PRO A 272 -0.07 16.12 11.22
CA PRO A 272 -1.36 16.04 11.88
C PRO A 272 -2.47 16.65 11.02
N GLY A 273 -3.61 15.96 10.92
CA GLY A 273 -4.77 16.45 10.17
C GLY A 273 -4.68 16.36 8.64
N LYS A 274 -3.54 15.96 8.08
CA LYS A 274 -3.35 15.73 6.65
C LYS A 274 -3.28 14.23 6.33
N GLY A 275 -3.81 13.82 5.18
CA GLY A 275 -3.85 12.42 4.75
C GLY A 275 -3.58 12.22 3.26
N THR A 276 -3.55 10.98 2.81
CA THR A 276 -3.36 10.65 1.39
C THR A 276 -4.46 11.21 0.50
N THR A 277 -5.70 11.29 1.03
CA THR A 277 -6.85 11.83 0.31
C THR A 277 -6.67 13.31 -0.04
N ASP A 278 -6.05 14.11 0.87
CA ASP A 278 -5.74 15.52 0.64
C ASP A 278 -4.81 15.67 -0.58
N ALA A 279 -3.70 14.96 -0.57
CA ALA A 279 -2.71 15.01 -1.65
C ALA A 279 -3.27 14.51 -3.00
N ILE A 280 -4.00 13.39 -2.99
CA ILE A 280 -4.68 12.85 -4.18
C ILE A 280 -5.69 13.86 -4.72
N PHE A 281 -6.44 14.53 -3.84
CA PHE A 281 -7.45 15.50 -4.23
C PHE A 281 -6.82 16.71 -4.94
N ILE A 282 -5.71 17.25 -4.41
CA ILE A 282 -4.99 18.36 -5.03
C ILE A 282 -4.56 18.01 -6.45
N VAL A 283 -3.86 16.88 -6.63
CA VAL A 283 -3.40 16.43 -7.95
C VAL A 283 -4.58 16.27 -8.93
N ARG A 284 -5.69 15.69 -8.48
CA ARG A 284 -6.88 15.52 -9.33
C ARG A 284 -7.57 16.82 -9.64
N GLN A 285 -7.66 17.76 -8.70
CA GLN A 285 -8.28 19.06 -8.94
C GLN A 285 -7.48 19.90 -9.93
N LEU A 286 -6.16 19.94 -9.79
CA LEU A 286 -5.31 20.62 -10.77
C LEU A 286 -5.46 20.01 -12.16
N GLN A 287 -5.34 18.68 -12.26
CA GLN A 287 -5.54 17.98 -13.54
C GLN A 287 -6.92 18.29 -14.15
N GLU A 288 -7.99 18.27 -13.36
CA GLU A 288 -9.36 18.58 -13.82
C GLU A 288 -9.45 19.99 -14.39
N LYS A 289 -8.84 20.98 -13.72
CA LYS A 289 -8.88 22.39 -14.09
C LYS A 289 -8.07 22.69 -15.35
N PHE A 290 -6.85 22.15 -15.46
CA PHE A 290 -6.03 22.29 -16.67
C PHE A 290 -6.71 21.65 -17.88
N LEU A 291 -7.21 20.44 -17.74
CA LEU A 291 -7.94 19.76 -18.81
C LEU A 291 -9.25 20.48 -19.19
N ALA A 292 -9.92 21.15 -18.26
CA ALA A 292 -11.13 21.94 -18.56
C ALA A 292 -10.84 23.19 -19.42
N LYS A 293 -9.59 23.67 -19.40
CA LYS A 293 -9.09 24.81 -20.17
C LYS A 293 -8.29 24.38 -21.41
N GLU A 294 -8.22 23.09 -21.71
CA GLU A 294 -7.40 22.49 -22.79
C GLU A 294 -5.91 22.85 -22.69
N LYS A 295 -5.44 23.11 -21.49
CA LYS A 295 -4.01 23.34 -21.19
C LYS A 295 -3.33 22.05 -20.79
N ASP A 296 -2.09 21.92 -21.22
CA ASP A 296 -1.22 20.85 -20.77
C ASP A 296 -0.86 21.04 -19.30
N LEU A 297 -0.81 19.94 -18.58
CA LEU A 297 -0.22 19.87 -17.23
C LEU A 297 0.80 18.73 -17.24
N TRP A 298 2.04 19.08 -17.03
CA TRP A 298 3.12 18.12 -16.89
C TRP A 298 3.30 17.79 -15.42
N MET A 299 3.40 16.51 -15.10
CA MET A 299 3.60 16.02 -13.71
C MET A 299 4.75 15.02 -13.67
N ALA A 300 5.68 15.21 -12.75
CA ALA A 300 6.71 14.24 -12.41
C ALA A 300 6.42 13.64 -11.03
N PHE A 301 6.37 12.32 -10.96
CA PHE A 301 6.28 11.55 -9.71
C PHE A 301 7.67 11.06 -9.37
N VAL A 302 8.30 11.71 -8.42
CA VAL A 302 9.70 11.49 -8.04
C VAL A 302 9.77 10.50 -6.89
N ASP A 303 10.55 9.42 -7.05
CA ASP A 303 10.81 8.38 -6.04
C ASP A 303 12.24 8.54 -5.52
N LEU A 304 12.43 8.59 -4.22
CA LEU A 304 13.75 8.62 -3.61
C LEU A 304 14.24 7.19 -3.31
N GLU A 305 15.52 6.92 -3.56
CA GLU A 305 16.08 5.58 -3.37
C GLU A 305 16.33 5.27 -1.90
N LYS A 306 15.48 4.43 -1.30
CA LYS A 306 15.62 3.98 0.11
C LYS A 306 15.88 5.15 1.09
N ALA A 307 15.18 6.24 0.91
CA ALA A 307 15.44 7.51 1.58
C ALA A 307 15.54 7.39 3.11
N PHE A 308 14.63 6.66 3.75
CA PHE A 308 14.67 6.40 5.20
C PHE A 308 15.92 5.63 5.65
N ASP A 309 16.39 4.68 4.83
CA ASP A 309 17.53 3.83 5.19
C ASP A 309 18.89 4.48 4.86
N ARG A 310 18.89 5.52 4.00
CA ARG A 310 20.11 6.09 3.41
C ARG A 310 20.36 7.56 3.73
N VAL A 311 19.42 8.27 4.38
CA VAL A 311 19.63 9.66 4.76
C VAL A 311 20.86 9.78 5.69
N PRO A 312 21.86 10.63 5.36
CA PRO A 312 23.02 10.82 6.21
C PRO A 312 22.61 11.42 7.56
N ARG A 313 23.12 10.89 8.65
CA ARG A 313 22.79 11.38 10.00
C ARG A 313 23.28 12.81 10.23
N GLU A 314 24.40 13.18 9.67
CA GLU A 314 24.92 14.56 9.71
C GLU A 314 23.90 15.56 9.13
N VAL A 315 23.24 15.18 8.02
CA VAL A 315 22.16 15.99 7.42
C VAL A 315 20.93 16.06 8.33
N VAL A 316 20.62 15.00 9.08
CA VAL A 316 19.53 15.03 10.07
C VAL A 316 19.84 16.02 11.19
N TRP A 317 21.07 15.98 11.75
CA TRP A 317 21.48 16.90 12.81
C TRP A 317 21.53 18.35 12.35
N TRP A 318 22.07 18.58 11.17
CA TRP A 318 22.06 19.88 10.52
C TRP A 318 20.62 20.40 10.32
N ALA A 319 19.72 19.58 9.82
CA ALA A 319 18.34 19.98 9.56
C ALA A 319 17.59 20.36 10.85
N LEU A 320 17.82 19.64 11.95
CA LEU A 320 17.26 19.97 13.27
C LEU A 320 17.72 21.37 13.72
N ARG A 321 19.02 21.63 13.68
CA ARG A 321 19.60 22.95 14.05
C ARG A 321 19.10 24.06 13.14
N LYS A 322 19.08 23.83 11.81
CA LYS A 322 18.56 24.78 10.81
C LYS A 322 17.10 25.16 11.05
N LEU A 323 16.29 24.25 11.59
CA LEU A 323 14.88 24.53 11.92
C LEU A 323 14.68 25.02 13.36
N GLY A 324 15.74 25.33 14.09
CA GLY A 324 15.67 25.98 15.37
C GLY A 324 15.45 25.05 16.56
N VAL A 325 15.77 23.76 16.44
CA VAL A 325 15.67 22.81 17.56
C VAL A 325 16.82 23.04 18.54
N ASP A 326 16.49 23.16 19.83
CA ASP A 326 17.47 23.34 20.91
C ASP A 326 18.52 22.23 20.93
N GLU A 327 19.78 22.61 21.15
CA GLU A 327 20.92 21.69 21.06
C GLU A 327 20.83 20.50 22.05
N TRP A 328 20.22 20.69 23.22
CA TRP A 328 20.03 19.60 24.15
C TRP A 328 19.08 18.53 23.60
N LEU A 329 18.01 18.91 22.86
CA LEU A 329 17.13 17.97 22.18
C LEU A 329 17.86 17.26 21.03
N VAL A 330 18.69 18.02 20.27
CA VAL A 330 19.53 17.43 19.22
C VAL A 330 20.47 16.38 19.82
N SER A 331 21.11 16.69 20.96
CA SER A 331 22.01 15.77 21.68
C SER A 331 21.28 14.51 22.16
N VAL A 332 20.09 14.65 22.73
CA VAL A 332 19.26 13.48 23.11
C VAL A 332 18.91 12.61 21.90
N ILE A 333 18.57 13.25 20.77
CA ILE A 333 18.27 12.51 19.53
C ILE A 333 19.54 11.82 19.01
N GLN A 334 20.70 12.49 19.02
CA GLN A 334 21.98 11.89 18.65
C GLN A 334 22.30 10.66 19.50
N ALA A 335 22.09 10.74 20.82
CA ALA A 335 22.29 9.63 21.73
C ALA A 335 21.39 8.42 21.37
N MET A 336 20.15 8.63 20.91
CA MET A 336 19.27 7.53 20.44
C MET A 336 19.80 6.81 19.19
N TYR A 337 20.73 7.42 18.46
CA TYR A 337 21.33 6.86 17.25
C TYR A 337 22.78 6.42 17.44
N ALA A 338 23.43 6.82 18.55
CA ALA A 338 24.76 6.37 18.92
C ALA A 338 24.73 4.88 19.30
N ASP A 339 25.81 4.16 19.02
CA ASP A 339 26.06 2.76 19.42
C ASP A 339 24.91 1.77 19.15
N THR A 340 24.03 2.09 18.18
CA THR A 340 22.88 1.26 17.87
C THR A 340 23.29 -0.01 17.14
N SER A 341 22.78 -1.14 17.62
CA SER A 341 22.98 -2.45 17.01
C SER A 341 21.67 -3.13 16.62
N THR A 342 21.75 -3.93 15.58
CA THR A 342 20.58 -4.65 15.05
C THR A 342 20.94 -6.11 14.80
N MET A 343 20.02 -7.01 15.10
CA MET A 343 20.09 -8.43 14.84
C MET A 343 18.92 -8.85 13.96
N VAL A 344 19.16 -9.64 12.93
CA VAL A 344 18.08 -10.16 12.08
C VAL A 344 17.35 -11.29 12.79
N LYS A 345 16.02 -11.22 12.84
CA LYS A 345 15.17 -12.27 13.42
C LYS A 345 14.47 -13.06 12.33
N LEU A 346 14.81 -14.35 12.20
CA LEU A 346 14.26 -15.26 11.20
C LEU A 346 13.89 -16.59 11.86
N ASN A 347 12.68 -17.10 11.65
CA ASN A 347 12.22 -18.41 12.14
C ASN A 347 12.46 -18.67 13.64
N GLY A 348 12.41 -17.62 14.48
CA GLY A 348 12.66 -17.72 15.93
C GLY A 348 14.14 -17.69 16.32
N ARG A 349 15.06 -17.66 15.37
CA ARG A 349 16.51 -17.46 15.59
C ARG A 349 16.89 -16.01 15.37
N VAL A 350 18.06 -15.63 15.87
CA VAL A 350 18.59 -14.26 15.80
C VAL A 350 20.04 -14.36 15.30
N SER A 351 20.41 -13.45 14.36
CA SER A 351 21.77 -13.36 13.82
C SER A 351 22.76 -12.76 14.82
N LYS A 352 24.05 -12.77 14.47
CA LYS A 352 25.02 -11.86 15.09
C LYS A 352 24.59 -10.40 14.87
N GLY A 353 24.87 -9.56 15.87
CA GLY A 353 24.58 -8.12 15.79
C GLY A 353 25.51 -7.40 14.82
N PHE A 354 25.02 -6.34 14.21
CA PHE A 354 25.79 -5.39 13.41
C PHE A 354 25.42 -3.95 13.79
N GLY A 355 26.39 -3.06 13.71
CA GLY A 355 26.19 -1.63 13.96
C GLY A 355 25.40 -0.95 12.87
N VAL A 356 24.78 0.19 13.18
CA VAL A 356 23.96 0.97 12.27
C VAL A 356 24.44 2.40 12.24
N LYS A 357 24.98 2.86 11.13
CA LYS A 357 25.64 4.19 11.01
C LYS A 357 24.83 5.20 10.17
N VAL A 358 23.95 4.73 9.29
CA VAL A 358 23.23 5.54 8.31
C VAL A 358 21.72 5.39 8.45
N GLY A 359 20.99 6.39 8.00
CA GLY A 359 19.54 6.38 7.96
C GLY A 359 18.85 6.59 9.30
N VAL A 360 17.52 6.65 9.22
CA VAL A 360 16.63 6.69 10.38
C VAL A 360 15.95 5.34 10.59
N HIS A 361 15.56 5.03 11.81
CA HIS A 361 15.08 3.70 12.19
C HIS A 361 13.66 3.42 11.66
N GLN A 362 13.51 2.52 10.67
CA GLN A 362 12.18 2.06 10.23
C GLN A 362 11.47 1.27 11.35
N GLY A 363 10.55 1.93 12.06
CA GLY A 363 9.82 1.38 13.21
C GLY A 363 9.92 2.23 14.48
N SER A 364 10.73 3.29 14.46
CA SER A 364 10.78 4.36 15.44
C SER A 364 9.53 5.25 15.36
N VAL A 365 9.21 5.91 16.45
CA VAL A 365 8.13 6.91 16.53
C VAL A 365 8.63 8.26 15.99
N LEU A 366 9.90 8.58 16.25
CA LEU A 366 10.53 9.86 15.92
C LEU A 366 10.97 9.94 14.44
N SER A 367 11.42 8.84 13.84
CA SER A 367 11.98 8.80 12.49
C SER A 367 11.12 9.45 11.41
N PRO A 368 9.78 9.30 11.38
CA PRO A 368 8.95 10.02 10.41
C PRO A 368 9.07 11.54 10.51
N LEU A 369 9.15 12.08 11.73
CA LEU A 369 9.33 13.52 11.95
C LEU A 369 10.73 13.96 11.51
N LEU A 370 11.78 13.22 11.88
CA LEU A 370 13.15 13.55 11.47
C LEU A 370 13.26 13.61 9.94
N PHE A 371 12.64 12.67 9.25
CA PHE A 371 12.68 12.65 7.80
C PHE A 371 11.98 13.86 7.15
N ILE A 372 10.79 14.25 7.62
CA ILE A 372 10.11 15.45 7.09
C ILE A 372 10.84 16.74 7.47
N ILE A 373 11.56 16.78 8.59
CA ILE A 373 12.46 17.89 8.97
C ILE A 373 13.60 18.01 7.96
N VAL A 374 14.22 16.90 7.58
CA VAL A 374 15.24 16.88 6.52
C VAL A 374 14.68 17.40 5.20
N MET A 375 13.54 16.85 4.76
CA MET A 375 12.90 17.30 3.51
C MET A 375 12.55 18.78 3.53
N GLU A 376 12.07 19.30 4.65
CA GLU A 376 11.79 20.72 4.86
C GLU A 376 13.07 21.57 4.76
N ALA A 377 14.10 21.19 5.52
CA ALA A 377 15.36 21.94 5.56
C ALA A 377 16.06 21.98 4.19
N LEU A 378 16.04 20.86 3.45
CA LEU A 378 16.66 20.76 2.13
C LEU A 378 15.91 21.61 1.10
N SER A 379 14.59 21.48 1.04
CA SER A 379 13.81 22.05 -0.05
C SER A 379 13.53 23.55 0.05
N ARG A 380 13.65 24.17 1.23
CA ARG A 380 13.34 25.60 1.44
C ARG A 380 13.96 26.54 0.42
N ASN A 381 15.18 26.26 -0.03
CA ASN A 381 15.94 27.15 -0.89
C ASN A 381 15.63 27.00 -2.38
N PHE A 382 14.96 25.94 -2.79
CA PHE A 382 14.75 25.65 -4.22
C PHE A 382 13.32 25.27 -4.59
N ARG A 383 12.42 25.14 -3.63
CA ARG A 383 11.00 24.88 -3.92
C ARG A 383 10.28 26.13 -4.41
N GLY A 384 9.35 25.96 -5.35
CA GLY A 384 8.49 27.02 -5.86
C GLY A 384 7.16 27.14 -5.10
N GLY A 385 6.84 26.17 -4.27
CA GLY A 385 5.63 26.13 -3.46
C GLY A 385 4.41 25.52 -4.14
N LEU A 386 3.33 25.49 -3.36
CA LEU A 386 2.02 25.02 -3.82
C LEU A 386 1.39 26.00 -4.85
N PRO A 387 0.57 25.52 -5.77
CA PRO A 387 0.08 24.15 -5.90
C PRO A 387 0.97 23.25 -6.77
N MET A 388 2.07 23.77 -7.30
CA MET A 388 2.88 23.12 -8.35
C MET A 388 3.92 22.13 -7.81
N GLU A 389 4.01 21.98 -6.50
CA GLU A 389 4.89 21.03 -5.81
C GLU A 389 4.16 20.45 -4.62
N LEU A 390 4.33 19.17 -4.36
CA LEU A 390 3.60 18.44 -3.33
C LEU A 390 4.44 17.33 -2.74
N LEU A 391 4.61 17.31 -1.42
CA LEU A 391 5.37 16.31 -0.69
C LEU A 391 4.45 15.41 0.14
N TYR A 392 4.64 14.12 0.03
CA TYR A 392 4.07 13.14 0.96
C TYR A 392 5.20 12.23 1.50
N ALA A 393 5.94 12.74 2.47
CA ALA A 393 7.18 12.17 2.97
C ALA A 393 8.25 12.09 1.84
N ASP A 394 8.58 10.88 1.39
CA ASP A 394 9.49 10.60 0.29
C ASP A 394 8.85 10.65 -1.11
N ASP A 395 7.52 10.61 -1.20
CA ASP A 395 6.79 10.75 -2.46
C ASP A 395 6.65 12.26 -2.82
N LEU A 396 7.35 12.72 -3.86
CA LEU A 396 7.30 14.09 -4.36
C LEU A 396 6.58 14.15 -5.70
N VAL A 397 5.67 15.11 -5.87
CA VAL A 397 5.05 15.44 -7.14
C VAL A 397 5.45 16.84 -7.55
N LEU A 398 6.07 16.98 -8.72
CA LEU A 398 6.37 18.26 -9.37
C LEU A 398 5.41 18.46 -10.52
N MET A 399 4.87 19.66 -10.65
CA MET A 399 3.93 20.02 -11.70
C MET A 399 4.38 21.29 -12.41
N ALA A 400 4.11 21.38 -13.72
CA ALA A 400 4.43 22.55 -14.54
C ALA A 400 3.45 22.65 -15.72
N GLU A 401 3.33 23.86 -16.28
CA GLU A 401 2.51 24.14 -17.46
C GLU A 401 3.21 23.80 -18.78
N SER A 402 4.56 23.64 -18.77
CA SER A 402 5.35 23.21 -19.93
C SER A 402 6.36 22.13 -19.57
N GLU A 403 6.90 21.50 -20.61
CA GLU A 403 7.93 20.47 -20.52
C GLU A 403 9.23 21.03 -19.94
N GLU A 404 9.64 22.19 -20.46
CA GLU A 404 10.89 22.86 -20.11
C GLU A 404 10.89 23.24 -18.62
N LEU A 405 9.79 23.84 -18.15
CA LEU A 405 9.63 24.21 -16.73
C LEU A 405 9.65 22.95 -15.82
N LEU A 406 9.08 21.83 -16.28
CA LEU A 406 9.14 20.59 -15.51
C LEU A 406 10.56 20.07 -15.43
N VAL A 407 11.29 20.05 -16.56
CA VAL A 407 12.69 19.59 -16.61
C VAL A 407 13.57 20.43 -15.70
N GLU A 408 13.43 21.76 -15.72
CA GLU A 408 14.14 22.66 -14.83
C GLU A 408 13.87 22.35 -13.35
N LYS A 409 12.59 22.20 -12.99
CA LYS A 409 12.20 21.81 -11.62
C LYS A 409 12.81 20.46 -11.21
N ILE A 410 12.74 19.44 -12.07
CA ILE A 410 13.31 18.12 -11.77
C ILE A 410 14.80 18.22 -11.54
N ARG A 411 15.54 18.96 -12.38
CA ARG A 411 17.00 19.15 -12.21
C ARG A 411 17.31 19.83 -10.88
N LYS A 412 16.59 20.91 -10.55
CA LYS A 412 16.78 21.69 -9.32
C LYS A 412 16.52 20.83 -8.07
N TRP A 413 15.42 20.07 -8.08
CA TRP A 413 15.11 19.16 -6.99
C TRP A 413 16.09 17.99 -6.89
N LYS A 414 16.48 17.39 -8.03
CA LYS A 414 17.47 16.32 -8.08
C LYS A 414 18.82 16.78 -7.51
N ALA A 415 19.36 17.89 -7.98
CA ALA A 415 20.61 18.45 -7.47
C ALA A 415 20.52 18.73 -5.97
N GLY A 416 19.49 19.47 -5.53
CA GLY A 416 19.33 19.82 -4.12
C GLY A 416 19.20 18.62 -3.17
N MET A 417 18.66 17.49 -3.63
CA MET A 417 18.58 16.27 -2.86
C MET A 417 19.89 15.47 -2.90
N GLU A 418 20.47 15.29 -4.09
CA GLU A 418 21.66 14.46 -4.27
C GLU A 418 22.91 15.10 -3.64
N ASP A 419 23.02 16.44 -3.64
CA ASP A 419 24.06 17.18 -2.92
C ASP A 419 24.07 16.93 -1.40
N ARG A 420 23.01 16.37 -0.86
CA ARG A 420 22.85 16.04 0.56
C ARG A 420 22.64 14.55 0.82
N GLY A 421 23.04 13.70 -0.13
CA GLY A 421 23.02 12.24 0.02
C GLY A 421 21.65 11.58 -0.10
N LEU A 422 20.64 12.27 -0.65
CA LEU A 422 19.34 11.71 -0.99
C LEU A 422 19.24 11.49 -2.49
N ARG A 423 19.37 10.25 -2.95
CA ARG A 423 19.40 9.90 -4.37
C ARG A 423 18.02 9.76 -4.98
N VAL A 424 17.81 10.41 -6.14
CA VAL A 424 16.60 10.23 -6.93
C VAL A 424 16.64 8.89 -7.71
N ASN A 425 15.60 8.09 -7.60
CA ASN A 425 15.47 6.84 -8.31
C ASN A 425 14.95 7.09 -9.73
N MET A 426 15.85 7.25 -10.70
CA MET A 426 15.51 7.52 -12.11
C MET A 426 14.62 6.44 -12.73
N GLY A 427 14.84 5.17 -12.38
CA GLY A 427 14.05 4.05 -12.93
C GLY A 427 12.60 4.04 -12.48
N LYS A 428 12.30 4.53 -11.27
CA LYS A 428 10.94 4.59 -10.71
C LYS A 428 10.29 5.96 -10.84
N THR A 429 11.07 7.02 -10.97
CA THR A 429 10.56 8.34 -11.29
C THR A 429 9.89 8.32 -12.65
N LYS A 430 8.67 8.85 -12.75
CA LYS A 430 7.87 8.82 -13.97
C LYS A 430 7.31 10.19 -14.26
N VAL A 431 7.17 10.51 -15.53
CA VAL A 431 6.56 11.75 -16.01
C VAL A 431 5.23 11.45 -16.67
N MET A 432 4.27 12.32 -16.51
CA MET A 432 2.95 12.24 -17.13
C MET A 432 2.58 13.58 -17.73
N ARG A 433 2.26 13.60 -19.01
CA ARG A 433 1.66 14.75 -19.68
C ARG A 433 0.16 14.61 -19.68
N CYS A 434 -0.54 15.47 -18.98
CA CYS A 434 -1.99 15.53 -18.97
C CYS A 434 -2.46 16.47 -20.08
N ARG A 435 -3.10 15.91 -21.11
CA ARG A 435 -3.67 16.67 -22.22
C ARG A 435 -4.97 16.05 -22.70
N ILE A 436 -5.74 16.82 -23.43
CA ILE A 436 -6.87 16.31 -24.21
C ILE A 436 -6.33 15.88 -25.57
N ASP A 437 -6.27 14.57 -25.80
CA ASP A 437 -5.99 14.10 -27.15
C ASP A 437 -7.10 14.54 -28.10
N ALA A 438 -6.81 15.50 -28.95
CA ALA A 438 -7.70 16.03 -29.97
C ALA A 438 -7.96 15.02 -31.11
N GLY A 439 -8.14 13.75 -30.83
CA GLY A 439 -8.27 12.76 -31.89
C GLY A 439 -8.74 11.36 -31.49
N GLN A 440 -9.08 11.09 -30.23
CA GLN A 440 -9.66 9.79 -29.87
C GLN A 440 -11.11 9.89 -29.37
N VAL A 441 -11.99 10.42 -30.18
CA VAL A 441 -13.37 9.90 -30.21
C VAL A 441 -13.25 8.50 -30.82
N GLN A 442 -12.98 7.51 -29.98
CA GLN A 442 -13.12 6.13 -30.38
C GLN A 442 -14.60 5.90 -30.67
N LYS A 443 -14.98 5.94 -31.94
CA LYS A 443 -16.16 5.21 -32.38
C LYS A 443 -15.89 3.77 -32.00
N SER A 444 -16.51 3.31 -30.92
CA SER A 444 -16.42 1.94 -30.47
C SER A 444 -17.02 1.04 -31.52
N GLY A 445 -16.20 0.49 -32.39
CA GLY A 445 -16.63 -0.58 -33.29
C GLY A 445 -17.07 -1.76 -32.40
N LYS A 446 -18.08 -2.50 -32.89
CA LYS A 446 -18.77 -3.59 -32.16
C LYS A 446 -17.80 -4.72 -31.68
N TYR A 447 -16.61 -4.81 -32.27
CA TYR A 447 -15.60 -5.83 -31.97
C TYR A 447 -14.23 -5.22 -31.76
N PRO A 448 -13.43 -5.69 -30.78
CA PRO A 448 -12.05 -5.24 -30.58
C PRO A 448 -11.10 -5.84 -31.63
N CYS A 449 -10.16 -5.04 -32.12
CA CYS A 449 -9.08 -5.51 -33.00
C CYS A 449 -8.14 -6.44 -32.23
N GLY A 450 -7.88 -7.64 -32.75
CA GLY A 450 -7.01 -8.64 -32.10
C GLY A 450 -5.54 -8.20 -31.96
N VAL A 451 -5.10 -7.16 -32.67
CA VAL A 451 -3.74 -6.62 -32.61
C VAL A 451 -3.65 -5.43 -31.66
N CYS A 452 -4.44 -4.38 -31.87
CA CYS A 452 -4.33 -3.13 -31.09
C CYS A 452 -5.42 -2.94 -30.03
N GLY A 453 -6.37 -3.86 -29.87
CA GLY A 453 -7.46 -3.80 -28.88
C GLY A 453 -8.53 -2.73 -29.14
N LYS A 454 -8.36 -1.85 -30.13
CA LYS A 454 -9.34 -0.79 -30.47
C LYS A 454 -10.49 -1.36 -31.26
N GLY A 455 -11.68 -0.76 -31.15
CA GLY A 455 -12.86 -1.19 -31.89
C GLY A 455 -12.68 -1.13 -33.42
N VAL A 456 -13.01 -2.21 -34.11
CA VAL A 456 -12.91 -2.31 -35.57
C VAL A 456 -14.17 -1.72 -36.26
N GLY A 457 -13.96 -0.96 -37.35
CA GLY A 457 -15.01 -0.49 -38.25
C GLY A 457 -15.10 -1.36 -39.51
N SER A 458 -15.80 -0.83 -40.54
CA SER A 458 -16.00 -1.51 -41.82
C SER A 458 -14.71 -1.87 -42.57
N ASN A 459 -13.61 -1.15 -42.32
CA ASN A 459 -12.30 -1.41 -42.95
C ASN A 459 -11.44 -2.35 -42.06
N SER A 460 -11.89 -3.59 -41.94
CA SER A 460 -11.27 -4.64 -41.13
C SER A 460 -11.37 -6.01 -41.79
N ILE A 461 -10.45 -6.91 -41.42
CA ILE A 461 -10.40 -8.30 -41.91
C ILE A 461 -10.46 -9.26 -40.74
N LYS A 462 -11.10 -10.40 -40.95
CA LYS A 462 -11.23 -11.45 -39.92
C LYS A 462 -10.10 -12.48 -40.08
N CYS A 463 -9.40 -12.79 -39.00
CA CYS A 463 -8.39 -13.84 -39.01
C CYS A 463 -9.08 -15.21 -39.13
N THR A 464 -8.63 -16.03 -40.08
CA THR A 464 -9.19 -17.37 -40.33
C THR A 464 -8.79 -18.40 -39.29
N ALA A 465 -7.70 -18.18 -38.52
CA ALA A 465 -7.22 -19.09 -37.48
C ALA A 465 -7.83 -18.81 -36.10
N CYS A 466 -7.91 -17.56 -35.63
CA CYS A 466 -8.40 -17.22 -34.29
C CYS A 466 -9.72 -16.44 -34.28
N ASN A 467 -10.33 -16.23 -35.43
CA ASN A 467 -11.60 -15.49 -35.62
C ASN A 467 -11.60 -14.03 -35.10
N ALA A 468 -10.43 -13.46 -34.72
CA ALA A 468 -10.32 -12.07 -34.30
C ALA A 468 -10.45 -11.12 -35.49
N TRP A 469 -11.16 -9.99 -35.27
CA TRP A 469 -11.21 -8.92 -36.23
C TRP A 469 -9.96 -8.04 -36.14
N ILE A 470 -9.38 -7.65 -37.27
CA ILE A 470 -8.13 -6.89 -37.35
C ILE A 470 -8.37 -5.68 -38.27
N HIS A 471 -7.98 -4.47 -37.86
CA HIS A 471 -8.01 -3.31 -38.75
C HIS A 471 -7.13 -3.53 -39.98
N LYS A 472 -7.49 -2.99 -41.13
CA LYS A 472 -6.63 -3.01 -42.32
C LYS A 472 -5.22 -2.53 -42.01
N ARG A 473 -5.07 -1.42 -41.30
CA ARG A 473 -3.77 -0.87 -40.87
C ARG A 473 -2.99 -1.76 -39.89
N CYS A 474 -3.66 -2.64 -39.16
CA CYS A 474 -3.03 -3.58 -38.22
C CYS A 474 -2.81 -4.97 -38.84
N SER A 475 -3.38 -5.21 -40.02
CA SER A 475 -3.26 -6.47 -40.74
C SER A 475 -2.01 -6.57 -41.60
N GLY A 476 -1.37 -5.44 -41.93
CA GLY A 476 -0.27 -5.37 -42.90
C GLY A 476 -0.70 -5.58 -44.36
N VAL A 477 -2.02 -5.71 -44.63
CA VAL A 477 -2.53 -5.94 -45.99
C VAL A 477 -2.55 -4.60 -46.76
N SER A 478 -1.79 -4.53 -47.83
CA SER A 478 -1.81 -3.48 -48.85
C SER A 478 -2.88 -3.80 -49.88
N GLY A 479 -3.66 -2.80 -50.33
CA GLY A 479 -4.72 -3.00 -51.31
C GLY A 479 -6.14 -3.20 -50.75
N ASN A 480 -7.06 -3.73 -51.56
CA ASN A 480 -8.46 -3.91 -51.17
C ASN A 480 -8.63 -5.23 -50.38
N LEU A 481 -9.22 -5.13 -49.17
CA LEU A 481 -9.45 -6.32 -48.31
C LEU A 481 -10.44 -7.33 -48.92
N ALA A 482 -11.28 -6.91 -49.86
CA ALA A 482 -12.23 -7.80 -50.52
C ALA A 482 -11.58 -8.91 -51.38
N HIS A 483 -10.31 -8.73 -51.75
CA HIS A 483 -9.57 -9.70 -52.55
C HIS A 483 -8.74 -10.67 -51.70
N VAL A 484 -8.81 -10.60 -50.36
CA VAL A 484 -8.05 -11.47 -49.46
C VAL A 484 -8.97 -12.57 -48.99
N SER A 485 -8.85 -13.75 -49.62
CA SER A 485 -9.67 -14.93 -49.32
C SER A 485 -9.28 -15.64 -48.02
N GLN A 486 -8.00 -15.59 -47.61
CA GLN A 486 -7.50 -16.14 -46.34
C GLN A 486 -6.51 -15.18 -45.68
N TYR A 487 -6.77 -14.85 -44.42
CA TYR A 487 -5.88 -13.98 -43.64
C TYR A 487 -5.61 -14.59 -42.25
N ARG A 488 -4.33 -14.70 -41.89
CA ARG A 488 -3.88 -15.07 -40.55
C ARG A 488 -3.22 -13.88 -39.87
N CYS A 489 -3.65 -13.55 -38.65
CA CYS A 489 -3.09 -12.42 -37.92
C CYS A 489 -1.70 -12.75 -37.36
N VAL A 490 -0.94 -11.72 -37.02
CA VAL A 490 0.44 -11.80 -36.48
C VAL A 490 0.55 -12.73 -35.27
N LYS A 491 -0.48 -12.78 -34.41
CA LYS A 491 -0.52 -13.70 -33.27
C LYS A 491 -0.61 -15.17 -33.65
N CYS A 492 -1.17 -15.47 -34.84
CA CYS A 492 -1.34 -16.83 -35.33
C CYS A 492 -0.22 -17.28 -36.30
N THR A 493 0.51 -16.34 -36.88
CA THR A 493 1.62 -16.64 -37.80
C THR A 493 2.97 -16.72 -37.12
N GLY A 494 3.10 -16.16 -35.89
CA GLY A 494 4.38 -16.08 -35.17
C GLY A 494 5.44 -15.20 -35.84
N VAL A 495 5.17 -14.67 -37.04
CA VAL A 495 6.06 -13.75 -37.75
C VAL A 495 5.76 -12.34 -37.28
N GLY A 496 6.63 -11.79 -36.42
CA GLY A 496 6.51 -10.43 -35.93
C GLY A 496 6.56 -9.43 -37.09
N ASN A 497 5.44 -8.82 -37.45
CA ASN A 497 5.53 -7.46 -37.92
C ASN A 497 6.20 -6.65 -36.79
N PRO A 498 7.07 -5.70 -37.08
CA PRO A 498 7.46 -4.71 -36.10
C PRO A 498 6.17 -3.95 -35.78
N GLY A 499 5.34 -4.58 -34.92
CA GLY A 499 4.29 -3.89 -34.21
C GLY A 499 4.96 -2.64 -33.67
N LYS A 500 4.31 -1.49 -33.70
CA LYS A 500 4.76 -0.32 -33.00
C LYS A 500 5.36 -0.83 -31.70
N ILE A 501 6.68 -0.90 -31.64
CA ILE A 501 7.39 -0.70 -30.41
C ILE A 501 6.70 0.55 -29.91
N GLU A 502 5.93 0.46 -28.83
CA GLU A 502 5.59 1.64 -28.05
C GLU A 502 6.96 2.21 -27.73
N THR A 503 7.43 3.13 -28.57
CA THR A 503 8.62 3.91 -28.27
C THR A 503 8.24 4.56 -26.98
N GLN A 504 8.82 4.05 -25.88
CA GLN A 504 8.67 4.66 -24.56
C GLN A 504 9.04 6.12 -24.79
N GLN A 505 8.07 7.00 -24.68
CA GLN A 505 8.33 8.43 -24.83
C GLN A 505 9.18 8.80 -23.64
N LEU A 506 10.45 9.10 -23.89
CA LEU A 506 11.42 9.50 -22.88
C LEU A 506 11.50 11.02 -22.85
N LEU A 507 11.48 11.58 -21.66
CA LEU A 507 11.76 12.99 -21.43
C LEU A 507 13.25 13.16 -21.13
N PRO A 508 14.05 13.80 -22.01
CA PRO A 508 15.47 14.02 -21.78
C PRO A 508 15.66 15.09 -20.69
N LEU A 509 16.61 14.86 -19.80
CA LEU A 509 17.00 15.81 -18.76
C LEU A 509 18.25 16.62 -19.14
N GLY A 510 18.86 16.38 -20.31
CA GLY A 510 19.99 17.15 -20.83
C GLY A 510 21.37 16.76 -20.28
N ASP A 511 21.43 15.82 -19.33
CA ASP A 511 22.66 15.27 -18.72
C ASP A 511 22.92 13.82 -19.18
N GLY A 512 22.39 13.44 -20.33
CA GLY A 512 22.40 12.06 -20.82
C GLY A 512 21.37 11.15 -20.13
N GLN A 513 20.65 11.66 -19.13
CA GLN A 513 19.59 10.93 -18.43
C GLN A 513 18.22 11.24 -19.04
N SER A 514 17.31 10.32 -18.91
CA SER A 514 15.93 10.48 -19.38
C SER A 514 14.96 9.81 -18.44
N LEU A 515 13.72 10.33 -18.40
CA LEU A 515 12.61 9.79 -17.62
C LEU A 515 11.55 9.21 -18.54
N GLU A 516 10.96 8.10 -18.13
CA GLU A 516 9.85 7.46 -18.82
C GLU A 516 8.55 8.28 -18.68
N CYS A 517 7.96 8.62 -19.81
CA CYS A 517 6.63 9.21 -19.86
C CYS A 517 5.56 8.11 -19.80
N VAL A 518 4.60 8.25 -18.90
CA VAL A 518 3.56 7.25 -18.66
C VAL A 518 2.15 7.83 -18.83
N GLU A 519 1.24 7.02 -19.37
CA GLU A 519 -0.18 7.38 -19.49
C GLU A 519 -0.96 7.26 -18.18
N LYS A 520 -0.41 6.54 -17.18
CA LYS A 520 -1.02 6.35 -15.86
C LYS A 520 0.03 6.05 -14.81
N PHE A 521 -0.20 6.55 -13.61
CA PHE A 521 0.68 6.36 -12.46
C PHE A 521 -0.12 6.07 -11.19
N CYS A 522 0.42 5.21 -10.32
CA CYS A 522 -0.19 4.90 -9.01
C CYS A 522 0.37 5.84 -7.95
N TYR A 523 -0.33 6.94 -7.69
CA TYR A 523 0.05 7.94 -6.68
C TYR A 523 -0.68 7.67 -5.36
N LEU A 524 0.06 7.49 -4.28
CA LEU A 524 -0.46 7.19 -2.91
C LEU A 524 -1.54 6.10 -2.90
N GLY A 525 -1.37 5.12 -3.77
CA GLY A 525 -2.30 4.01 -3.91
C GLY A 525 -3.52 4.29 -4.80
N ASP A 526 -3.77 5.49 -5.28
CA ASP A 526 -4.81 5.78 -6.28
C ASP A 526 -4.20 5.86 -7.69
N MET A 527 -4.96 5.49 -8.72
CA MET A 527 -4.48 5.49 -10.10
C MET A 527 -4.86 6.81 -10.78
N ILE A 528 -3.87 7.60 -11.13
CA ILE A 528 -4.03 8.81 -11.94
C ILE A 528 -3.78 8.45 -13.41
N GLY A 529 -4.66 8.85 -14.31
CA GLY A 529 -4.47 8.68 -15.75
C GLY A 529 -4.29 10.04 -16.43
N ALA A 530 -3.44 10.13 -17.45
CA ALA A 530 -3.14 11.37 -18.19
C ALA A 530 -4.40 12.07 -18.73
N GLY A 531 -5.39 11.31 -19.18
CA GLY A 531 -6.67 11.84 -19.63
C GLY A 531 -7.61 12.33 -18.53
N GLY A 532 -7.24 12.27 -17.25
CA GLY A 532 -8.11 12.63 -16.13
C GLY A 532 -9.26 11.68 -15.86
N GLY A 533 -10.18 12.08 -14.98
CA GLY A 533 -11.35 11.29 -14.64
C GLY A 533 -11.07 10.18 -13.64
N ALA A 534 -12.04 9.26 -13.47
CA ALA A 534 -11.98 8.18 -12.48
C ALA A 534 -11.79 6.77 -13.08
N GLU A 535 -11.79 6.64 -14.41
CA GLU A 535 -11.88 5.34 -15.08
C GLU A 535 -10.70 4.40 -14.72
N GLU A 536 -9.46 4.90 -14.80
CA GLU A 536 -8.28 4.10 -14.48
C GLU A 536 -8.23 3.73 -12.99
N ALA A 537 -8.64 4.66 -12.11
CA ALA A 537 -8.74 4.38 -10.67
C ALA A 537 -9.79 3.30 -10.39
N ALA A 538 -10.99 3.41 -10.94
CA ALA A 538 -12.04 2.41 -10.77
C ALA A 538 -11.61 1.03 -11.30
N ARG A 539 -10.94 0.96 -12.46
CA ARG A 539 -10.38 -0.29 -13.01
C ARG A 539 -9.32 -0.90 -12.07
N ALA A 540 -8.43 -0.07 -11.55
CA ALA A 540 -7.38 -0.53 -10.62
C ALA A 540 -8.00 -1.07 -9.32
N ARG A 541 -8.97 -0.36 -8.74
CA ARG A 541 -9.65 -0.77 -7.52
C ARG A 541 -10.46 -2.05 -7.67
N VAL A 542 -11.12 -2.23 -8.80
CA VAL A 542 -11.80 -3.50 -9.13
C VAL A 542 -10.80 -4.65 -9.12
N ARG A 543 -9.63 -4.50 -9.75
CA ARG A 543 -8.57 -5.54 -9.72
C ARG A 543 -8.08 -5.84 -8.31
N CYS A 544 -7.79 -4.79 -7.53
CA CYS A 544 -7.36 -4.93 -6.13
C CYS A 544 -8.42 -5.60 -5.25
N ALA A 545 -9.69 -5.23 -5.42
CA ALA A 545 -10.81 -5.83 -4.70
C ALA A 545 -11.00 -7.31 -5.04
N TRP A 546 -10.89 -7.69 -6.32
CA TRP A 546 -10.91 -9.09 -6.73
C TRP A 546 -9.72 -9.89 -6.18
N SER A 547 -8.53 -9.31 -6.17
CA SER A 547 -7.36 -9.94 -5.53
C SER A 547 -7.62 -10.19 -4.04
N LYS A 548 -8.15 -9.19 -3.34
CA LYS A 548 -8.50 -9.31 -1.92
C LYS A 548 -9.64 -10.28 -1.65
N PHE A 549 -10.64 -10.30 -2.53
CA PHE A 549 -11.74 -11.25 -2.45
C PHE A 549 -11.25 -12.71 -2.61
N ARG A 550 -10.40 -12.99 -3.60
CA ARG A 550 -9.80 -14.32 -3.81
C ARG A 550 -8.94 -14.76 -2.63
N GLU A 551 -8.18 -13.84 -2.06
CA GLU A 551 -7.40 -14.09 -0.85
C GLU A 551 -8.28 -14.54 0.34
N LEU A 552 -9.49 -13.98 0.45
CA LEU A 552 -10.46 -14.26 1.49
C LEU A 552 -11.54 -15.26 1.08
N ALA A 553 -11.47 -15.83 -0.13
CA ALA A 553 -12.45 -16.76 -0.66
C ALA A 553 -12.73 -17.96 0.28
N PRO A 554 -11.73 -18.53 0.99
CA PRO A 554 -11.98 -19.62 1.94
C PRO A 554 -13.00 -19.27 3.03
N ILE A 555 -13.13 -17.99 3.40
CA ILE A 555 -14.16 -17.51 4.35
C ILE A 555 -15.41 -17.06 3.61
N LEU A 556 -15.24 -16.19 2.61
CA LEU A 556 -16.35 -15.52 1.92
C LEU A 556 -17.25 -16.48 1.13
N THR A 557 -16.71 -17.64 0.69
CA THR A 557 -17.46 -18.65 -0.05
C THR A 557 -17.71 -19.93 0.74
N SER A 558 -17.29 -19.97 2.02
CA SER A 558 -17.52 -21.13 2.91
C SER A 558 -19.02 -21.37 3.14
N ARG A 559 -19.42 -22.64 3.23
CA ARG A 559 -20.77 -23.02 3.64
C ARG A 559 -20.99 -22.92 5.16
N GLY A 560 -19.91 -23.05 5.94
CA GLY A 560 -19.95 -23.01 7.41
C GLY A 560 -20.01 -21.62 8.02
N ALA A 561 -19.74 -20.54 7.25
CA ALA A 561 -19.82 -19.17 7.75
C ALA A 561 -21.18 -18.54 7.46
N SER A 562 -21.79 -17.87 8.45
CA SER A 562 -23.06 -17.17 8.27
C SER A 562 -22.93 -16.03 7.26
N LEU A 563 -24.04 -15.67 6.59
CA LEU A 563 -24.03 -14.56 5.62
C LEU A 563 -23.67 -13.22 6.30
N LYS A 564 -24.06 -13.03 7.56
CA LYS A 564 -23.73 -11.84 8.36
C LYS A 564 -22.21 -11.74 8.59
N VAL A 565 -21.53 -12.86 8.95
CA VAL A 565 -20.07 -12.92 9.10
C VAL A 565 -19.37 -12.61 7.79
N LYS A 566 -19.82 -13.23 6.68
CA LYS A 566 -19.27 -12.94 5.35
C LYS A 566 -19.41 -11.45 5.01
N GLY A 567 -20.55 -10.85 5.33
CA GLY A 567 -20.78 -9.41 5.15
C GLY A 567 -19.87 -8.54 5.99
N LYS A 568 -19.65 -8.90 7.27
CA LYS A 568 -18.68 -8.20 8.13
C LYS A 568 -17.27 -8.23 7.51
N VAL A 569 -16.79 -9.40 7.10
CA VAL A 569 -15.46 -9.58 6.47
C VAL A 569 -15.38 -8.84 5.13
N TYR A 570 -16.40 -8.97 4.28
CA TYR A 570 -16.46 -8.27 3.00
C TYR A 570 -16.38 -6.75 3.17
N ARG A 571 -17.22 -6.19 4.05
CA ARG A 571 -17.30 -4.75 4.32
C ARG A 571 -15.95 -4.19 4.80
N VAL A 572 -15.28 -4.90 5.72
CA VAL A 572 -14.02 -4.41 6.32
C VAL A 572 -12.82 -4.61 5.39
N CYS A 573 -12.74 -5.73 4.69
CA CYS A 573 -11.53 -6.14 3.98
C CYS A 573 -11.59 -5.93 2.46
N VAL A 574 -12.74 -6.08 1.82
CA VAL A 574 -12.88 -6.03 0.35
C VAL A 574 -13.50 -4.71 -0.11
N GLN A 575 -14.64 -4.34 0.47
CA GLN A 575 -15.39 -3.15 0.07
C GLN A 575 -14.58 -1.87 0.30
N ARG A 576 -13.79 -1.79 1.39
CA ARG A 576 -12.87 -0.67 1.65
C ARG A 576 -11.76 -0.55 0.58
N VAL A 577 -11.29 -1.68 0.06
CA VAL A 577 -10.32 -1.69 -1.05
C VAL A 577 -10.96 -1.20 -2.34
N LEU A 578 -12.22 -1.59 -2.59
CA LEU A 578 -12.96 -1.23 -3.79
C LEU A 578 -13.22 0.29 -3.89
N VAL A 579 -13.46 0.96 -2.76
CA VAL A 579 -13.84 2.38 -2.71
C VAL A 579 -12.70 3.33 -2.30
N TYR A 580 -11.47 2.85 -2.13
CA TYR A 580 -10.36 3.70 -1.71
C TYR A 580 -10.08 4.81 -2.72
N GLY A 581 -10.00 6.06 -2.26
CA GLY A 581 -9.77 7.26 -3.07
C GLY A 581 -11.03 7.77 -3.81
N SER A 582 -12.16 7.05 -3.73
CA SER A 582 -13.40 7.41 -4.44
C SER A 582 -13.99 8.75 -4.01
N GLU A 583 -13.61 9.25 -2.85
CA GLU A 583 -13.98 10.57 -2.32
C GLU A 583 -13.55 11.70 -3.27
N THR A 584 -12.44 11.50 -3.99
CA THR A 584 -11.81 12.48 -4.87
C THR A 584 -12.20 12.34 -6.35
N TRP A 585 -13.00 11.32 -6.69
CA TRP A 585 -13.23 10.97 -8.10
C TRP A 585 -14.37 11.75 -8.75
N PRO A 586 -14.15 12.32 -9.95
CA PRO A 586 -15.22 12.81 -10.83
C PRO A 586 -15.95 11.61 -11.47
N MET A 587 -16.88 11.02 -10.75
CA MET A 587 -17.51 9.73 -11.06
C MET A 587 -18.48 9.84 -12.23
N LYS A 588 -18.20 9.13 -13.32
CA LYS A 588 -19.15 8.93 -14.44
C LYS A 588 -20.09 7.76 -14.15
N VAL A 589 -21.25 7.73 -14.83
CA VAL A 589 -22.23 6.63 -14.69
C VAL A 589 -21.59 5.27 -15.00
N GLY A 590 -20.78 5.18 -16.06
CA GLY A 590 -20.10 3.93 -16.43
C GLY A 590 -19.11 3.43 -15.38
N ASP A 591 -18.42 4.34 -14.67
CA ASP A 591 -17.49 3.98 -13.58
C ASP A 591 -18.26 3.43 -12.39
N MET A 592 -19.37 4.06 -12.00
CA MET A 592 -20.24 3.58 -10.93
C MET A 592 -20.82 2.21 -11.27
N GLN A 593 -21.36 2.04 -12.46
CA GLN A 593 -21.88 0.74 -12.92
C GLN A 593 -20.80 -0.36 -12.89
N ARG A 594 -19.53 -0.04 -13.13
CA ARG A 594 -18.42 -0.99 -13.05
C ARG A 594 -18.21 -1.46 -11.60
N LEU A 595 -18.25 -0.55 -10.65
CA LEU A 595 -18.15 -0.89 -9.22
C LEU A 595 -19.34 -1.72 -8.76
N GLU A 596 -20.56 -1.32 -9.12
CA GLU A 596 -21.79 -2.03 -8.78
C GLU A 596 -21.85 -3.45 -9.37
N ARG A 597 -21.45 -3.62 -10.63
CA ARG A 597 -21.36 -4.96 -11.25
C ARG A 597 -20.36 -5.84 -10.51
N THR A 598 -19.21 -5.27 -10.12
CA THR A 598 -18.19 -5.99 -9.36
C THR A 598 -18.72 -6.43 -8.01
N GLU A 599 -19.34 -5.54 -7.25
CA GLU A 599 -19.96 -5.86 -5.96
C GLU A 599 -21.03 -6.93 -6.11
N ARG A 600 -21.94 -6.77 -7.07
CA ARG A 600 -23.01 -7.74 -7.35
C ARG A 600 -22.46 -9.14 -7.63
N MET A 601 -21.38 -9.24 -8.40
CA MET A 601 -20.75 -10.55 -8.69
C MET A 601 -20.16 -11.18 -7.43
N MET A 602 -19.46 -10.40 -6.60
CA MET A 602 -18.87 -10.87 -5.34
C MET A 602 -19.94 -11.31 -4.34
N VAL A 603 -21.01 -10.51 -4.18
CA VAL A 603 -22.11 -10.80 -3.26
C VAL A 603 -22.87 -12.06 -3.68
N ARG A 604 -23.14 -12.23 -4.98
CA ARG A 604 -23.74 -13.47 -5.50
C ARG A 604 -22.88 -14.69 -5.18
N TRP A 605 -21.58 -14.57 -5.34
CA TRP A 605 -20.68 -15.67 -5.03
C TRP A 605 -20.66 -15.99 -3.52
N MET A 606 -20.66 -14.99 -2.64
CA MET A 606 -20.78 -15.18 -1.19
C MET A 606 -22.08 -15.89 -0.79
N CYS A 607 -23.18 -15.56 -1.46
CA CYS A 607 -24.50 -16.16 -1.21
C CYS A 607 -24.70 -17.53 -1.90
N GLY A 608 -23.77 -17.97 -2.76
CA GLY A 608 -23.95 -19.19 -3.57
C GLY A 608 -25.07 -19.08 -4.60
N VAL A 609 -25.46 -17.86 -5.01
CA VAL A 609 -26.59 -17.57 -5.90
C VAL A 609 -26.12 -17.33 -7.32
N ARG A 610 -26.74 -18.03 -8.29
CA ARG A 610 -26.48 -17.88 -9.73
C ARG A 610 -27.39 -16.81 -10.35
N LEU A 611 -27.03 -16.30 -11.52
CA LEU A 611 -27.86 -15.32 -12.25
C LEU A 611 -29.26 -15.85 -12.57
N LYS A 612 -29.40 -17.11 -12.88
CA LYS A 612 -30.68 -17.79 -13.14
C LYS A 612 -31.68 -17.71 -11.97
N ASN A 613 -31.22 -17.48 -10.75
CA ASN A 613 -32.09 -17.39 -9.58
C ASN A 613 -32.85 -16.05 -9.50
N ARG A 614 -32.57 -15.07 -10.37
CA ARG A 614 -33.25 -13.77 -10.50
C ARG A 614 -33.45 -12.97 -9.21
N ILE A 615 -32.58 -13.18 -8.18
CA ILE A 615 -32.66 -12.43 -6.92
C ILE A 615 -32.05 -11.04 -7.13
N SER A 616 -32.73 -10.00 -6.62
CA SER A 616 -32.30 -8.60 -6.74
C SER A 616 -31.00 -8.35 -5.96
N SER A 617 -30.24 -7.31 -6.32
CA SER A 617 -29.03 -6.93 -5.60
C SER A 617 -29.33 -6.37 -4.21
N GLU A 618 -30.45 -5.70 -4.06
CA GLU A 618 -30.91 -5.12 -2.79
C GLU A 618 -31.21 -6.23 -1.77
N GLU A 619 -31.94 -7.26 -2.21
CA GLU A 619 -32.25 -8.42 -1.38
C GLU A 619 -30.98 -9.18 -0.97
N LEU A 620 -30.03 -9.36 -1.89
CA LEU A 620 -28.75 -10.01 -1.56
C LEU A 620 -27.92 -9.17 -0.58
N ASN A 621 -27.88 -7.87 -0.76
CA ASN A 621 -27.18 -6.97 0.15
C ASN A 621 -27.80 -6.98 1.56
N LYS A 622 -29.13 -7.05 1.64
CA LYS A 622 -29.87 -7.19 2.90
C LYS A 622 -29.53 -8.51 3.61
N ARG A 623 -29.51 -9.64 2.88
CA ARG A 623 -29.13 -10.96 3.44
C ARG A 623 -27.70 -10.97 4.01
N VAL A 624 -26.78 -10.30 3.34
CA VAL A 624 -25.37 -10.23 3.74
C VAL A 624 -25.14 -9.13 4.80
N GLY A 625 -26.06 -8.19 4.93
CA GLY A 625 -25.95 -7.05 5.88
C GLY A 625 -24.93 -6.02 5.42
N ILE A 626 -24.90 -5.69 4.12
CA ILE A 626 -24.01 -4.67 3.56
C ILE A 626 -24.79 -3.55 2.88
N GLU A 627 -24.23 -2.37 2.88
CA GLU A 627 -24.70 -1.24 2.06
C GLU A 627 -24.12 -1.34 0.65
N SER A 628 -24.85 -0.85 -0.35
CA SER A 628 -24.36 -0.84 -1.73
C SER A 628 -23.15 0.08 -1.89
N VAL A 629 -22.26 -0.28 -2.80
CA VAL A 629 -21.06 0.52 -3.12
C VAL A 629 -21.42 1.94 -3.55
N ALA A 630 -22.55 2.15 -4.23
CA ALA A 630 -23.01 3.46 -4.64
C ALA A 630 -23.29 4.38 -3.44
N VAL A 631 -23.96 3.85 -2.41
CA VAL A 631 -24.23 4.59 -1.17
C VAL A 631 -22.93 4.95 -0.46
N ILE A 632 -21.99 4.01 -0.38
CA ILE A 632 -20.71 4.23 0.30
C ILE A 632 -19.86 5.28 -0.43
N VAL A 633 -19.77 5.22 -1.76
CA VAL A 633 -19.04 6.20 -2.57
C VAL A 633 -19.65 7.60 -2.41
N ARG A 634 -20.98 7.71 -2.47
CA ARG A 634 -21.68 8.97 -2.24
C ARG A 634 -21.41 9.52 -0.86
N ARG A 635 -21.59 8.70 0.19
CA ARG A 635 -21.32 9.08 1.59
C ARG A 635 -19.86 9.50 1.77
N GLY A 636 -18.90 8.79 1.18
CA GLY A 636 -17.47 9.15 1.20
C GLY A 636 -17.23 10.52 0.60
N ARG A 637 -17.76 10.79 -0.61
CA ARG A 637 -17.63 12.09 -1.30
C ARG A 637 -18.29 13.22 -0.52
N MET A 638 -19.51 12.99 0.04
CA MET A 638 -20.18 13.98 0.86
C MET A 638 -19.45 14.22 2.20
N GLY A 639 -18.88 13.18 2.78
CA GLY A 639 -18.03 13.29 3.97
C GLY A 639 -16.78 14.14 3.69
N TRP A 640 -16.15 13.92 2.53
CA TRP A 640 -15.00 14.69 2.05
C TRP A 640 -15.39 16.14 1.77
N PHE A 641 -16.50 16.37 1.06
CA PHE A 641 -17.02 17.71 0.84
C PHE A 641 -17.22 18.48 2.14
N GLY A 642 -17.92 17.88 3.14
CA GLY A 642 -18.09 18.51 4.44
C GLY A 642 -16.77 18.75 5.19
N HIS A 643 -15.74 17.93 4.97
CA HIS A 643 -14.40 18.19 5.51
C HIS A 643 -13.79 19.44 4.87
N LEU A 644 -13.88 19.58 3.54
CA LEU A 644 -13.38 20.76 2.82
C LEU A 644 -14.10 22.06 3.23
N GLU A 645 -15.42 22.02 3.40
CA GLU A 645 -16.19 23.20 3.80
C GLU A 645 -15.82 23.73 5.21
N ARG A 646 -15.28 22.87 6.06
CA ARG A 646 -14.82 23.23 7.42
C ARG A 646 -13.32 23.52 7.52
N LYS A 647 -12.56 23.32 6.44
CA LYS A 647 -11.15 23.70 6.39
C LYS A 647 -11.01 25.23 6.26
N ASP A 648 -9.91 25.75 6.77
CA ASP A 648 -9.53 27.15 6.51
C ASP A 648 -9.44 27.39 5.00
N LYS A 649 -9.89 28.55 4.55
CA LYS A 649 -9.77 28.97 3.14
C LYS A 649 -8.32 29.06 2.66
N ARG A 650 -7.39 29.28 3.59
CA ARG A 650 -5.95 29.32 3.33
C ARG A 650 -5.34 27.90 3.23
N ASP A 651 -6.06 26.86 3.72
CA ASP A 651 -5.61 25.48 3.54
C ASP A 651 -5.53 25.14 2.05
N TRP A 652 -4.41 24.59 1.65
CA TRP A 652 -4.12 24.33 0.24
C TRP A 652 -5.10 23.37 -0.45
N VAL A 653 -5.72 22.46 0.28
CA VAL A 653 -6.75 21.57 -0.27
C VAL A 653 -8.00 22.38 -0.66
N SER A 654 -8.36 23.37 0.18
CA SER A 654 -9.43 24.32 -0.11
C SER A 654 -9.03 25.28 -1.24
N ALA A 655 -7.84 25.85 -1.18
CA ALA A 655 -7.31 26.76 -2.20
C ALA A 655 -7.24 26.10 -3.58
N CYS A 656 -6.82 24.82 -3.66
CA CYS A 656 -6.82 24.08 -4.94
C CYS A 656 -8.23 23.82 -5.50
N ARG A 657 -9.25 23.72 -4.65
CA ARG A 657 -10.65 23.66 -5.14
C ARG A 657 -11.05 24.94 -5.85
N ASP A 658 -10.59 26.07 -5.34
CA ASP A 658 -10.98 27.40 -5.84
C ASP A 658 -9.93 27.98 -6.82
N PHE A 659 -8.79 27.30 -7.01
CA PHE A 659 -7.72 27.69 -7.93
C PHE A 659 -8.25 27.84 -9.37
N GLU A 660 -7.94 28.96 -10.01
CA GLU A 660 -8.34 29.23 -11.40
C GLU A 660 -7.13 29.12 -12.33
N VAL A 661 -7.31 28.34 -13.39
CA VAL A 661 -6.35 28.25 -14.50
C VAL A 661 -6.75 29.28 -15.54
N ALA A 662 -5.82 30.14 -15.95
CA ALA A 662 -6.05 31.14 -16.99
C ALA A 662 -6.47 30.46 -18.32
N GLY A 663 -7.23 31.16 -19.16
CA GLY A 663 -7.67 30.66 -20.47
C GLY A 663 -9.20 30.48 -20.59
N GLN A 664 -9.68 30.33 -21.81
CA GLN A 664 -11.11 30.17 -22.09
C GLN A 664 -11.57 28.73 -21.92
N LYS A 665 -12.80 28.53 -21.45
CA LYS A 665 -13.42 27.21 -21.44
C LYS A 665 -13.89 26.85 -22.88
N LYS A 666 -13.75 25.57 -23.22
CA LYS A 666 -14.28 25.04 -24.50
C LYS A 666 -15.78 25.24 -24.59
N LYS A 667 -16.26 25.62 -25.79
CA LYS A 667 -17.70 25.62 -26.11
C LYS A 667 -18.22 24.16 -26.09
N GLY A 668 -19.40 23.95 -25.49
CA GLY A 668 -20.05 22.65 -25.40
C GLY A 668 -20.04 22.02 -24.02
N ARG A 669 -20.55 20.76 -23.92
CA ARG A 669 -20.63 20.02 -22.66
C ARG A 669 -19.24 19.56 -22.19
N GLY A 670 -18.72 20.18 -21.15
CA GLY A 670 -17.46 19.82 -20.54
C GLY A 670 -17.43 18.39 -19.95
N ARG A 671 -16.24 17.97 -19.52
CA ARG A 671 -16.07 16.70 -18.81
C ARG A 671 -16.75 16.76 -17.44
N LYS A 672 -17.22 15.60 -16.94
CA LYS A 672 -17.78 15.48 -15.59
C LYS A 672 -16.72 15.88 -14.56
N THR A 673 -17.04 16.84 -13.70
CA THR A 673 -16.17 17.35 -12.65
C THR A 673 -16.53 16.77 -11.29
N TRP A 674 -15.59 16.81 -10.34
CA TRP A 674 -15.87 16.42 -8.95
C TRP A 674 -16.95 17.32 -8.32
N GLY A 675 -16.88 18.63 -8.54
CA GLY A 675 -17.89 19.58 -8.08
C GLY A 675 -19.29 19.32 -8.62
N GLU A 676 -19.42 18.89 -9.88
CA GLU A 676 -20.72 18.45 -10.44
C GLU A 676 -21.24 17.20 -9.75
N CYS A 677 -20.37 16.23 -9.41
CA CYS A 677 -20.76 15.05 -8.66
C CYS A 677 -21.32 15.44 -7.28
N VAL A 678 -20.64 16.36 -6.57
CA VAL A 678 -21.10 16.87 -5.28
C VAL A 678 -22.47 17.56 -5.41
N ARG A 679 -22.63 18.46 -6.40
CA ARG A 679 -23.93 19.13 -6.62
C ARG A 679 -25.05 18.14 -6.94
N CYS A 680 -24.78 17.10 -7.72
CA CYS A 680 -25.75 16.04 -7.99
C CYS A 680 -26.12 15.28 -6.72
N ASP A 681 -25.13 14.96 -5.88
CA ASP A 681 -25.36 14.23 -4.61
C ASP A 681 -26.15 15.09 -3.61
N LEU A 682 -25.85 16.40 -3.48
CA LEU A 682 -26.60 17.34 -2.64
C LEU A 682 -28.08 17.39 -3.05
N ARG A 683 -28.34 17.57 -4.36
CA ARG A 683 -29.71 17.61 -4.89
C ARG A 683 -30.46 16.29 -4.65
N SER A 684 -29.80 15.16 -4.91
CA SER A 684 -30.43 13.83 -4.76
C SER A 684 -30.81 13.49 -3.32
N GLN A 685 -30.18 14.14 -2.34
CA GLN A 685 -30.39 13.94 -0.91
C GLN A 685 -31.14 15.12 -0.24
N GLY A 686 -31.52 16.15 -1.00
CA GLY A 686 -32.15 17.36 -0.45
C GLY A 686 -31.27 18.14 0.54
N LEU A 687 -29.92 18.03 0.39
CA LEU A 687 -28.97 18.65 1.34
C LEU A 687 -28.54 20.04 0.87
N LYS A 688 -28.39 20.98 1.81
CA LYS A 688 -27.82 22.30 1.59
C LYS A 688 -26.33 22.30 1.94
N ALA A 689 -25.49 22.93 1.10
CA ALA A 689 -24.04 23.01 1.32
C ALA A 689 -23.69 23.67 2.67
N SER A 690 -24.45 24.69 3.07
CA SER A 690 -24.25 25.40 4.36
C SER A 690 -24.35 24.49 5.58
N TRP A 691 -25.10 23.39 5.52
CA TRP A 691 -25.20 22.45 6.63
C TRP A 691 -23.91 21.68 6.90
N ALA A 692 -22.99 21.69 5.95
CA ALA A 692 -21.68 21.05 6.08
C ALA A 692 -20.77 21.70 7.13
N GLN A 693 -21.06 22.94 7.55
CA GLN A 693 -20.30 23.64 8.59
C GLN A 693 -20.46 22.96 9.96
N ASP A 694 -21.65 22.47 10.30
CA ASP A 694 -21.85 21.66 11.50
C ASP A 694 -21.47 20.20 11.25
N LYS A 695 -20.36 19.77 11.82
CA LYS A 695 -19.81 18.42 11.66
C LYS A 695 -20.75 17.32 12.16
N THR A 696 -21.44 17.55 13.26
CA THR A 696 -22.30 16.56 13.91
C THR A 696 -23.57 16.37 13.12
N ARG A 697 -24.25 17.48 12.81
CA ARG A 697 -25.42 17.51 11.94
C ARG A 697 -25.13 16.90 10.58
N TRP A 698 -24.03 17.29 9.92
CA TRP A 698 -23.62 16.77 8.64
C TRP A 698 -23.40 15.26 8.65
N LYS A 699 -22.71 14.73 9.67
CA LYS A 699 -22.55 13.28 9.83
C LYS A 699 -23.87 12.54 9.97
N GLY A 700 -24.83 13.09 10.70
CA GLY A 700 -26.17 12.52 10.82
C GLY A 700 -26.87 12.43 9.47
N LEU A 701 -26.93 13.55 8.74
CA LEU A 701 -27.59 13.67 7.44
C LEU A 701 -27.02 12.71 6.38
N ILE A 702 -25.70 12.66 6.22
CA ILE A 702 -25.07 11.77 5.23
C ILE A 702 -25.07 10.29 5.67
N GLY A 703 -25.26 10.03 6.96
CA GLY A 703 -25.35 8.68 7.53
C GLY A 703 -26.73 8.03 7.43
N GLY A 704 -27.75 8.75 6.93
CA GLY A 704 -29.13 8.26 6.79
C GLY A 704 -29.90 8.25 8.10
N LYS A 705 -29.45 8.97 9.14
CA LYS A 705 -30.27 9.27 10.31
C LYS A 705 -31.09 10.52 9.98
N THR A 706 -32.36 10.35 9.80
CA THR A 706 -33.33 11.45 9.81
C THR A 706 -33.16 12.21 11.14
N VAL A 707 -33.00 13.54 11.06
CA VAL A 707 -33.01 14.46 12.20
C VAL A 707 -34.44 14.58 12.71
#